data_ba9b73ce27aeac7ed5d5792357ccec4b
#
_entry.id   ba9b73ce27aeac7ed5d5792357ccec4b
#
_cell.length_a   1.000
_cell.length_b   1.000
_cell.length_c   1.000
_cell.angle_alpha   90.00
_cell.angle_beta   90.00
_cell.angle_gamma   90.00
#
_symmetry.space_group_name_H-M   'P 1'
#
loop_
_entity.id
_entity.type
_entity.pdbx_description
1 polymer ?
#
loop_
_entity_poly.entity_id
_entity_poly.type
_entity_poly.pdbx_seq_one_letter_code
_entity_poly.pdbx_strand_id
1 'polypeptide(L)'
;MVKQFVRSGFVALTLGLAAITALAQSKAPPLPAGVTRGPTVEGITEYRLTNGLRFILFPDPSKPTATVNITYLVGSRHENYGETGMAHLLEHLIFKGSKNFPSPDVEFNKRGFQNNGSTWIDRTNYYSTFQASDDNLKWAIDWSADAMVNSFIARKDLDSEMTVVRNEFEMGQTDPSRLMFQTNQALLYDWHNYGKSTIGARSDIEKVRIENLQAFYRAYYQPDNAVLIVAGQFDEAKVIRWIADAFGRIPKPKRTLPALWTVEPTRDGERQFTIRRKGEVQMVTVAYRLPSALHSDLLGADLAVDVLTDTPSGRLHKALVQTGKAAQVFGYTISARDPGFVIFGAVVRKGEPLEPVAQTMIDVIEGSFGKEAVTPAELQRALQQRKTAAERTLANPQAFGVGLSEYVSLGDWRLFFSDRDRATKLTAEEASKAAARYFVRDNRVIGFFIPEDAPQRAEIPEAPTAAAVLADYKPSARGQAGEAFDPSQDNIDRRTRIVSIGDLKIALLPKKNRGETVNVRTQFRWGDVATLADRGVAGELAGAMLTRGTDKLTRQQIADEMTRLEMTGGLTGFQTTRAQLPAALKLLAEVLRGATFPATEYEQLQREVVTSLSSQLDNPEALSRDAIATHFNTYPPGDPRHHVPLKQRIQAVEKTPLEAVKKYHADFYGTARGEISIVGDFDEKEIEALVRQAFAGWASKAPYARVDREYRSVQPVRAFIDTPDKENAVFRARLDLPLRDDDPDAPALTIANEILGGGSGMSNRLMNRLRQKDGLSYGVGSGLALGSRERLASFTVGGIAAPQNVTQAEKALREELTRALKDGFTAAEVDDAKKGLLQSRLLNRAQDPVLAGAWVSNLDLGRTFAFSKQFEDRLRAVTPEQVNAAFRKYIDPAKMTFVIVGDAKKGAK
;
A
#
# COMPACT_ATOMS: atom_id res chain seq x y z
N MET A 1 2.87 -52.60 -55.19
CA MET A 1 2.62 -52.79 -53.75
C MET A 1 3.05 -51.61 -52.86
N VAL A 2 2.79 -50.35 -53.26
CA VAL A 2 3.21 -49.13 -52.47
C VAL A 2 2.05 -48.15 -52.34
N LYS A 3 0.85 -48.45 -52.77
CA LYS A 3 -0.32 -47.53 -52.67
C LYS A 3 -1.38 -47.89 -51.61
N GLN A 4 -1.16 -48.91 -50.77
CA GLN A 4 -2.12 -49.30 -49.74
C GLN A 4 -1.72 -48.94 -48.26
N PHE A 5 -0.47 -48.54 -48.02
CA PHE A 5 0.00 -48.23 -46.68
C PHE A 5 -0.19 -46.77 -46.24
N VAL A 6 -0.56 -45.86 -47.19
CA VAL A 6 -0.71 -44.42 -46.89
C VAL A 6 -2.13 -44.05 -46.46
N ARG A 7 -3.14 -44.93 -46.69
CA ARG A 7 -4.52 -44.61 -46.30
C ARG A 7 -4.92 -45.03 -44.86
N SER A 8 -4.19 -45.91 -44.23
CA SER A 8 -4.51 -46.36 -42.85
C SER A 8 -3.85 -45.49 -41.77
N GLY A 9 -2.81 -44.72 -42.09
CA GLY A 9 -2.13 -43.81 -41.15
C GLY A 9 -2.86 -42.48 -40.93
N PHE A 10 -3.59 -42.03 -41.96
CA PHE A 10 -4.30 -40.74 -41.89
C PHE A 10 -5.65 -40.81 -41.16
N VAL A 11 -6.29 -41.97 -41.08
CA VAL A 11 -7.56 -42.16 -40.35
C VAL A 11 -7.32 -42.33 -38.84
N ALA A 12 -6.16 -42.89 -38.44
CA ALA A 12 -5.82 -43.01 -37.01
C ALA A 12 -5.37 -41.67 -36.39
N LEU A 13 -4.78 -40.78 -37.19
CA LEU A 13 -4.32 -39.45 -36.70
C LEU A 13 -5.47 -38.47 -36.60
N THR A 14 -6.48 -38.56 -37.45
CA THR A 14 -7.70 -37.69 -37.37
C THR A 14 -8.66 -38.13 -36.29
N LEU A 15 -8.71 -39.38 -35.92
CA LEU A 15 -9.52 -39.87 -34.78
C LEU A 15 -8.83 -39.60 -33.43
N GLY A 16 -7.50 -39.54 -33.39
CA GLY A 16 -6.76 -39.15 -32.19
C GLY A 16 -6.89 -37.64 -31.88
N LEU A 17 -6.88 -36.76 -32.87
CA LEU A 17 -7.09 -35.33 -32.69
C LEU A 17 -8.57 -34.98 -32.38
N ALA A 18 -9.54 -35.72 -32.90
CA ALA A 18 -10.94 -35.53 -32.55
C ALA A 18 -11.30 -36.00 -31.10
N ALA A 19 -10.55 -36.97 -30.56
CA ALA A 19 -10.73 -37.43 -29.18
C ALA A 19 -10.07 -36.51 -28.16
N ILE A 20 -9.01 -35.76 -28.51
CA ILE A 20 -8.37 -34.81 -27.65
C ILE A 20 -9.15 -33.48 -27.55
N THR A 21 -9.90 -33.12 -28.60
CA THR A 21 -10.79 -31.94 -28.57
C THR A 21 -12.16 -32.21 -27.92
N ALA A 22 -12.53 -33.47 -27.71
CA ALA A 22 -13.81 -33.84 -27.04
C ALA A 22 -13.72 -33.93 -25.50
N LEU A 23 -12.52 -33.84 -24.91
CA LEU A 23 -12.31 -33.96 -23.46
C LEU A 23 -12.22 -32.61 -22.73
N ALA A 24 -12.47 -31.44 -23.36
CA ALA A 24 -12.35 -30.12 -22.79
C ALA A 24 -13.66 -29.29 -22.89
N GLN A 25 -14.80 -29.89 -23.09
CA GLN A 25 -16.09 -29.21 -22.88
C GLN A 25 -16.86 -29.90 -21.75
N SER A 26 -16.39 -29.72 -20.52
CA SER A 26 -17.30 -29.79 -19.38
C SER A 26 -18.33 -28.68 -19.58
N LYS A 27 -19.58 -29.04 -19.87
CA LYS A 27 -20.68 -28.06 -19.91
C LYS A 27 -20.65 -27.30 -18.61
N ALA A 28 -20.36 -25.98 -18.68
CA ALA A 28 -20.45 -25.11 -17.51
C ALA A 28 -21.83 -25.37 -16.87
N PRO A 29 -21.91 -25.48 -15.55
CA PRO A 29 -23.19 -25.73 -14.87
C PRO A 29 -24.22 -24.66 -15.28
N PRO A 30 -25.49 -25.00 -15.42
CA PRO A 30 -26.52 -24.07 -15.82
C PRO A 30 -26.55 -22.89 -14.86
N LEU A 31 -26.55 -21.68 -15.41
CA LEU A 31 -26.62 -20.46 -14.62
C LEU A 31 -27.98 -20.36 -13.90
N PRO A 32 -28.02 -19.78 -12.70
CA PRO A 32 -29.26 -19.45 -12.01
C PRO A 32 -30.18 -18.57 -12.89
N ALA A 33 -31.47 -18.66 -12.66
CA ALA A 33 -32.46 -17.81 -13.36
C ALA A 33 -32.12 -16.32 -13.15
N GLY A 34 -32.18 -15.54 -14.22
CA GLY A 34 -31.86 -14.10 -14.16
C GLY A 34 -30.38 -13.74 -14.23
N VAL A 35 -29.48 -14.72 -14.33
CA VAL A 35 -28.04 -14.51 -14.55
C VAL A 35 -27.70 -14.71 -16.02
N THR A 36 -26.96 -13.80 -16.61
CA THR A 36 -26.40 -13.94 -17.96
C THR A 36 -24.90 -13.82 -17.89
N ARG A 37 -24.20 -14.62 -18.72
CA ARG A 37 -22.74 -14.57 -18.85
C ARG A 37 -22.36 -13.47 -19.85
N GLY A 38 -21.41 -12.64 -19.46
CA GLY A 38 -20.79 -11.59 -20.25
C GLY A 38 -19.43 -12.00 -20.83
N PRO A 39 -18.54 -11.02 -21.10
CA PRO A 39 -17.20 -11.28 -21.63
C PRO A 39 -16.32 -12.02 -20.64
N THR A 40 -15.38 -12.79 -21.19
CA THR A 40 -14.31 -13.47 -20.44
C THR A 40 -12.96 -13.04 -20.99
N VAL A 41 -12.03 -12.63 -20.11
CA VAL A 41 -10.65 -12.29 -20.45
C VAL A 41 -9.73 -12.97 -19.44
N GLU A 42 -8.76 -13.73 -19.90
CA GLU A 42 -7.75 -14.44 -19.10
C GLU A 42 -8.33 -15.23 -17.89
N GLY A 43 -9.52 -15.83 -18.10
CA GLY A 43 -10.21 -16.63 -17.08
C GLY A 43 -11.03 -15.81 -16.08
N ILE A 44 -11.08 -14.51 -16.24
CA ILE A 44 -11.95 -13.59 -15.48
C ILE A 44 -13.21 -13.39 -16.27
N THR A 45 -14.37 -13.59 -15.66
CA THR A 45 -15.67 -13.56 -16.35
C THR A 45 -16.60 -12.54 -15.72
N GLU A 46 -17.21 -11.69 -16.54
CA GLU A 46 -18.34 -10.85 -16.16
C GLU A 46 -19.64 -11.63 -16.25
N TYR A 47 -20.53 -11.37 -15.31
CA TYR A 47 -21.91 -11.82 -15.30
C TYR A 47 -22.83 -10.64 -15.02
N ARG A 48 -24.13 -10.78 -15.38
CA ARG A 48 -25.15 -9.73 -15.17
C ARG A 48 -26.43 -10.32 -14.61
N LEU A 49 -27.01 -9.61 -13.65
CA LEU A 49 -28.37 -9.85 -13.17
C LEU A 49 -29.40 -9.02 -13.94
N THR A 50 -30.63 -9.50 -13.97
CA THR A 50 -31.76 -8.80 -14.63
C THR A 50 -32.09 -7.43 -14.04
N ASN A 51 -31.70 -7.16 -12.78
CA ASN A 51 -31.84 -5.86 -12.13
C ASN A 51 -30.75 -4.84 -12.51
N GLY A 52 -29.76 -5.25 -13.30
CA GLY A 52 -28.71 -4.40 -13.81
C GLY A 52 -27.35 -4.57 -13.13
N LEU A 53 -27.27 -5.30 -12.01
CA LEU A 53 -25.98 -5.56 -11.36
C LEU A 53 -25.04 -6.34 -12.30
N ARG A 54 -23.83 -5.83 -12.46
CA ARG A 54 -22.71 -6.55 -13.06
C ARG A 54 -21.88 -7.17 -11.94
N PHE A 55 -21.37 -8.38 -12.16
CA PHE A 55 -20.39 -8.95 -11.25
C PHE A 55 -19.28 -9.67 -12.02
N ILE A 56 -18.08 -9.60 -11.49
CA ILE A 56 -16.85 -10.09 -12.12
C ILE A 56 -16.26 -11.14 -11.19
N LEU A 57 -15.99 -12.32 -11.73
CA LEU A 57 -15.40 -13.43 -10.99
C LEU A 57 -13.98 -13.69 -11.50
N PHE A 58 -13.04 -13.69 -10.57
CA PHE A 58 -11.65 -14.03 -10.78
C PHE A 58 -11.26 -15.22 -9.88
N PRO A 59 -11.58 -16.45 -10.24
CA PRO A 59 -11.18 -17.62 -9.48
C PRO A 59 -9.67 -17.85 -9.59
N ASP A 60 -8.99 -17.83 -8.44
CA ASP A 60 -7.58 -18.14 -8.32
C ASP A 60 -7.33 -18.97 -7.05
N PRO A 61 -7.14 -20.29 -7.18
CA PRO A 61 -6.91 -21.18 -6.03
C PRO A 61 -5.47 -21.16 -5.49
N SER A 62 -4.57 -20.37 -6.08
CA SER A 62 -3.16 -20.35 -5.69
C SER A 62 -2.92 -19.78 -4.29
N LYS A 63 -3.91 -19.04 -3.76
CA LYS A 63 -3.87 -18.46 -2.41
C LYS A 63 -5.18 -18.77 -1.69
N PRO A 64 -5.14 -19.19 -0.40
CA PRO A 64 -6.32 -19.55 0.37
C PRO A 64 -7.06 -18.29 0.88
N THR A 65 -7.16 -17.26 0.04
CA THR A 65 -7.83 -16.01 0.36
C THR A 65 -8.85 -15.66 -0.70
N ALA A 66 -9.89 -14.95 -0.30
CA ALA A 66 -10.84 -14.35 -1.21
C ALA A 66 -11.05 -12.87 -0.88
N THR A 67 -11.31 -12.09 -1.91
CA THR A 67 -11.66 -10.67 -1.82
C THR A 67 -13.02 -10.47 -2.44
N VAL A 68 -13.92 -9.83 -1.71
CA VAL A 68 -15.18 -9.31 -2.22
C VAL A 68 -15.08 -7.80 -2.23
N ASN A 69 -15.26 -7.18 -3.39
CA ASN A 69 -15.20 -5.75 -3.59
C ASN A 69 -16.42 -5.28 -4.38
N ILE A 70 -17.22 -4.40 -3.79
CA ILE A 70 -18.35 -3.77 -4.48
C ILE A 70 -17.97 -2.33 -4.82
N THR A 71 -18.10 -1.96 -6.09
CA THR A 71 -17.81 -0.63 -6.62
C THR A 71 -19.07 0.03 -7.10
N TYR A 72 -19.42 1.16 -6.52
CA TYR A 72 -20.50 2.04 -6.99
C TYR A 72 -19.92 3.09 -7.94
N LEU A 73 -20.61 3.31 -9.08
CA LEU A 73 -20.20 4.26 -10.11
C LEU A 73 -20.63 5.68 -9.71
N VAL A 74 -20.19 6.09 -8.54
CA VAL A 74 -20.46 7.39 -7.93
C VAL A 74 -19.29 7.81 -7.05
N GLY A 75 -18.81 9.02 -7.22
CA GLY A 75 -17.78 9.65 -6.44
C GLY A 75 -17.99 11.16 -6.36
N SER A 76 -16.97 11.92 -5.98
CA SER A 76 -17.08 13.37 -5.79
C SER A 76 -17.52 14.15 -7.03
N ARG A 77 -17.36 13.61 -8.22
CA ARG A 77 -17.89 14.15 -9.48
C ARG A 77 -19.40 14.34 -9.45
N HIS A 78 -20.13 13.55 -8.68
CA HIS A 78 -21.60 13.57 -8.65
C HIS A 78 -22.17 14.52 -7.58
N GLU A 79 -21.31 15.25 -6.93
CA GLU A 79 -21.65 16.20 -5.87
C GLU A 79 -21.86 17.60 -6.41
N ASN A 80 -22.79 18.34 -5.80
CA ASN A 80 -23.06 19.72 -6.12
C ASN A 80 -22.31 20.68 -5.18
N TYR A 81 -22.30 21.96 -5.51
CA TYR A 81 -21.86 23.00 -4.58
C TYR A 81 -22.75 22.99 -3.32
N GLY A 82 -22.14 23.07 -2.14
CA GLY A 82 -22.83 22.98 -0.86
C GLY A 82 -23.09 21.54 -0.39
N GLU A 83 -22.68 20.56 -1.19
CA GLU A 83 -22.84 19.13 -0.89
C GLU A 83 -21.57 18.32 -1.14
N THR A 84 -20.40 18.98 -1.23
CA THR A 84 -19.14 18.31 -1.49
C THR A 84 -18.72 17.47 -0.28
N GLY A 85 -18.21 16.25 -0.53
CA GLY A 85 -17.87 15.27 0.49
C GLY A 85 -18.97 14.27 0.82
N MET A 86 -20.15 14.37 0.20
CA MET A 86 -21.25 13.43 0.47
C MET A 86 -20.90 11.97 0.11
N ALA A 87 -20.20 11.75 -0.99
CA ALA A 87 -19.79 10.41 -1.38
C ALA A 87 -18.83 9.81 -0.35
N HIS A 88 -17.92 10.61 0.16
CA HIS A 88 -16.95 10.20 1.20
C HIS A 88 -17.66 10.00 2.57
N LEU A 89 -18.56 10.90 2.96
CA LEU A 89 -19.37 10.71 4.17
C LEU A 89 -20.20 9.43 4.12
N LEU A 90 -20.77 9.11 2.96
CA LEU A 90 -21.49 7.84 2.78
C LEU A 90 -20.57 6.63 2.92
N GLU A 91 -19.32 6.73 2.46
CA GLU A 91 -18.34 5.66 2.64
C GLU A 91 -18.22 5.30 4.13
N HIS A 92 -18.09 6.30 4.99
CA HIS A 92 -18.03 6.10 6.44
C HIS A 92 -19.34 5.51 7.00
N LEU A 93 -20.47 6.03 6.55
CA LEU A 93 -21.78 5.65 7.10
C LEU A 93 -22.20 4.23 6.72
N ILE A 94 -21.76 3.69 5.61
CA ILE A 94 -22.05 2.30 5.21
C ILE A 94 -21.54 1.28 6.25
N PHE A 95 -20.42 1.56 6.89
CA PHE A 95 -19.85 0.70 7.93
C PHE A 95 -20.62 0.78 9.27
N LYS A 96 -21.54 1.73 9.44
CA LYS A 96 -22.30 1.89 10.69
C LYS A 96 -23.46 0.90 10.83
N GLY A 97 -23.74 0.14 9.79
CA GLY A 97 -24.69 -0.96 9.83
C GLY A 97 -25.86 -0.80 8.89
N SER A 98 -26.53 -1.93 8.71
CA SER A 98 -27.71 -2.08 7.89
C SER A 98 -28.73 -2.95 8.59
N LYS A 99 -29.89 -3.09 8.00
CA LYS A 99 -31.05 -3.78 8.63
C LYS A 99 -30.72 -5.19 9.13
N ASN A 100 -30.00 -5.97 8.31
CA ASN A 100 -29.67 -7.36 8.66
C ASN A 100 -28.25 -7.51 9.22
N PHE A 101 -27.44 -6.47 9.14
CA PHE A 101 -26.07 -6.39 9.66
C PHE A 101 -25.91 -5.12 10.49
N PRO A 102 -26.49 -5.07 11.70
CA PRO A 102 -26.53 -3.82 12.49
C PRO A 102 -25.17 -3.38 13.03
N SER A 103 -24.19 -4.27 13.08
CA SER A 103 -22.84 -3.99 13.58
C SER A 103 -21.81 -4.78 12.75
N PRO A 104 -21.58 -4.42 11.47
CA PRO A 104 -20.71 -5.18 10.59
C PRO A 104 -19.27 -5.20 11.06
N ASP A 105 -18.76 -4.15 11.70
CA ASP A 105 -17.39 -4.07 12.21
C ASP A 105 -17.10 -5.17 13.24
N VAL A 106 -18.04 -5.50 14.08
CA VAL A 106 -17.89 -6.59 15.04
C VAL A 106 -17.73 -7.94 14.32
N GLU A 107 -18.54 -8.16 13.28
CA GLU A 107 -18.46 -9.39 12.49
C GLU A 107 -17.21 -9.45 11.61
N PHE A 108 -16.76 -8.33 11.03
CA PHE A 108 -15.47 -8.27 10.31
C PHE A 108 -14.32 -8.70 11.20
N ASN A 109 -14.27 -8.19 12.43
CA ASN A 109 -13.21 -8.55 13.38
C ASN A 109 -13.27 -10.02 13.80
N LYS A 110 -14.46 -10.52 14.15
CA LYS A 110 -14.65 -11.95 14.51
C LYS A 110 -14.20 -12.90 13.39
N ARG A 111 -14.43 -12.50 12.13
CA ARG A 111 -14.07 -13.26 10.95
C ARG A 111 -12.63 -13.03 10.49
N GLY A 112 -11.90 -12.12 11.12
CA GLY A 112 -10.53 -11.74 10.73
C GLY A 112 -10.47 -11.09 9.35
N PHE A 113 -11.51 -10.36 8.95
CA PHE A 113 -11.55 -9.68 7.67
C PHE A 113 -10.64 -8.45 7.67
N GLN A 114 -9.95 -8.26 6.56
CA GLN A 114 -9.30 -6.99 6.23
C GLN A 114 -10.26 -6.22 5.32
N ASN A 115 -10.97 -5.28 5.90
CA ASN A 115 -11.98 -4.49 5.20
C ASN A 115 -11.60 -3.02 5.15
N ASN A 116 -12.01 -2.35 4.09
CA ASN A 116 -11.90 -0.89 3.94
C ASN A 116 -12.87 -0.38 2.88
N GLY A 117 -13.04 0.93 2.83
CA GLY A 117 -13.70 1.67 1.76
C GLY A 117 -12.72 2.65 1.10
N SER A 118 -13.08 3.15 -0.06
CA SER A 118 -12.35 4.21 -0.73
C SER A 118 -13.28 4.98 -1.67
N THR A 119 -13.26 6.29 -1.53
CA THR A 119 -13.97 7.21 -2.42
C THR A 119 -12.99 7.98 -3.30
N TRP A 120 -13.30 8.05 -4.57
CA TRP A 120 -12.55 8.82 -5.54
C TRP A 120 -13.48 9.71 -6.40
N ILE A 121 -12.95 10.31 -7.44
CA ILE A 121 -13.73 11.23 -8.27
C ILE A 121 -14.88 10.56 -9.01
N ASP A 122 -14.70 9.32 -9.52
CA ASP A 122 -15.69 8.61 -10.34
C ASP A 122 -16.33 7.39 -9.66
N ARG A 123 -15.82 6.96 -8.51
CA ARG A 123 -16.27 5.75 -7.85
C ARG A 123 -16.17 5.82 -6.33
N THR A 124 -16.97 4.96 -5.68
CA THR A 124 -16.82 4.58 -4.27
C THR A 124 -16.83 3.07 -4.18
N ASN A 125 -15.90 2.45 -3.49
CA ASN A 125 -15.88 1.00 -3.34
C ASN A 125 -15.67 0.54 -1.90
N TYR A 126 -16.16 -0.66 -1.61
CA TYR A 126 -16.05 -1.32 -0.31
C TYR A 126 -15.52 -2.72 -0.54
N TYR A 127 -14.46 -3.08 0.17
CA TYR A 127 -13.87 -4.39 -0.02
C TYR A 127 -13.52 -5.07 1.29
N SER A 128 -13.53 -6.39 1.25
CA SER A 128 -13.11 -7.25 2.34
C SER A 128 -12.26 -8.38 1.79
N THR A 129 -11.09 -8.59 2.37
CA THR A 129 -10.21 -9.72 2.08
C THR A 129 -10.12 -10.61 3.31
N PHE A 130 -10.27 -11.91 3.11
CA PHE A 130 -10.37 -12.88 4.20
C PHE A 130 -9.89 -14.26 3.76
N GLN A 131 -9.71 -15.16 4.73
CA GLN A 131 -9.49 -16.56 4.45
C GLN A 131 -10.69 -17.14 3.70
N ALA A 132 -10.42 -17.76 2.55
CA ALA A 132 -11.45 -18.33 1.69
C ALA A 132 -12.21 -19.43 2.42
N SER A 133 -13.50 -19.26 2.60
CA SER A 133 -14.45 -20.26 3.07
C SER A 133 -15.85 -19.91 2.54
N ASP A 134 -16.68 -20.92 2.39
CA ASP A 134 -18.07 -20.74 1.97
C ASP A 134 -18.83 -19.76 2.87
N ASP A 135 -18.60 -19.84 4.20
CA ASP A 135 -19.25 -19.00 5.19
C ASP A 135 -18.81 -17.54 5.07
N ASN A 136 -17.51 -17.29 4.98
CA ASN A 136 -16.97 -15.93 4.84
C ASN A 136 -17.39 -15.27 3.52
N LEU A 137 -17.29 -16.00 2.42
CA LEU A 137 -17.71 -15.51 1.10
C LEU A 137 -19.19 -15.16 1.07
N LYS A 138 -20.03 -16.09 1.55
CA LYS A 138 -21.47 -15.87 1.61
C LYS A 138 -21.81 -14.67 2.49
N TRP A 139 -21.18 -14.55 3.66
CA TRP A 139 -21.39 -13.44 4.57
C TRP A 139 -21.02 -12.11 3.91
N ALA A 140 -19.86 -12.02 3.24
CA ALA A 140 -19.40 -10.79 2.57
C ALA A 140 -20.32 -10.39 1.41
N ILE A 141 -20.82 -11.36 0.64
CA ILE A 141 -21.79 -11.13 -0.44
C ILE A 141 -23.13 -10.65 0.12
N ASP A 142 -23.65 -11.31 1.17
CA ASP A 142 -24.92 -10.95 1.82
C ASP A 142 -24.84 -9.55 2.45
N TRP A 143 -23.73 -9.22 3.15
CA TRP A 143 -23.48 -7.89 3.68
C TRP A 143 -23.46 -6.83 2.58
N SER A 144 -22.73 -7.09 1.49
CA SER A 144 -22.65 -6.15 0.36
C SER A 144 -24.03 -5.88 -0.26
N ALA A 145 -24.88 -6.91 -0.36
CA ALA A 145 -26.24 -6.78 -0.89
C ALA A 145 -27.16 -6.00 0.08
N ASP A 146 -27.04 -6.25 1.37
CA ASP A 146 -27.86 -5.56 2.37
C ASP A 146 -27.42 -4.09 2.52
N ALA A 147 -26.11 -3.85 2.59
CA ALA A 147 -25.53 -2.51 2.67
C ALA A 147 -25.88 -1.64 1.44
N MET A 148 -26.10 -2.24 0.26
CA MET A 148 -26.52 -1.52 -0.94
C MET A 148 -27.87 -0.81 -0.79
N VAL A 149 -28.83 -1.38 -0.07
CA VAL A 149 -30.22 -0.87 -0.07
C VAL A 149 -30.84 -0.70 1.32
N ASN A 150 -30.19 -1.22 2.35
CA ASN A 150 -30.73 -1.26 3.71
C ASN A 150 -29.82 -0.60 4.77
N SER A 151 -28.73 0.09 4.37
CA SER A 151 -27.89 0.83 5.33
C SER A 151 -28.71 1.90 6.03
N PHE A 152 -28.42 2.08 7.32
CA PHE A 152 -29.23 2.97 8.16
C PHE A 152 -29.12 4.43 7.74
N ILE A 153 -27.94 4.89 7.35
CA ILE A 153 -27.65 6.30 7.04
C ILE A 153 -28.38 7.21 8.04
N ALA A 154 -28.03 7.03 9.31
CA ALA A 154 -28.77 7.63 10.42
C ALA A 154 -28.11 8.93 10.90
N ARG A 155 -28.95 9.87 11.39
CA ARG A 155 -28.48 11.16 11.89
C ARG A 155 -27.45 11.02 13.01
N LYS A 156 -27.67 10.07 13.94
CA LYS A 156 -26.73 9.80 15.05
C LYS A 156 -25.33 9.40 14.58
N ASP A 157 -25.29 8.61 13.48
CA ASP A 157 -24.02 8.11 12.91
C ASP A 157 -23.32 9.23 12.13
N LEU A 158 -24.07 10.06 11.42
CA LEU A 158 -23.55 11.27 10.77
C LEU A 158 -22.94 12.21 11.80
N ASP A 159 -23.61 12.49 12.91
CA ASP A 159 -23.12 13.39 13.95
C ASP A 159 -21.81 12.88 14.58
N SER A 160 -21.64 11.55 14.71
CA SER A 160 -20.38 10.97 15.18
C SER A 160 -19.28 11.01 14.12
N GLU A 161 -19.58 10.67 12.86
CA GLU A 161 -18.60 10.64 11.77
C GLU A 161 -18.21 12.03 11.30
N MET A 162 -19.04 13.03 11.49
CA MET A 162 -18.73 14.42 11.19
C MET A 162 -17.39 14.88 11.82
N THR A 163 -17.16 14.48 13.05
CA THR A 163 -15.92 14.82 13.76
C THR A 163 -14.74 14.04 13.19
N VAL A 164 -14.97 12.79 12.79
CA VAL A 164 -13.94 11.94 12.19
C VAL A 164 -13.51 12.50 10.85
N VAL A 165 -14.45 12.77 9.95
CA VAL A 165 -14.17 13.29 8.60
C VAL A 165 -13.56 14.70 8.67
N ARG A 166 -13.98 15.52 9.65
CA ARG A 166 -13.34 16.82 9.89
C ARG A 166 -11.87 16.66 10.32
N ASN A 167 -11.57 15.72 11.22
CA ASN A 167 -10.19 15.44 11.63
C ASN A 167 -9.37 14.94 10.45
N GLU A 168 -9.94 14.13 9.59
CA GLU A 168 -9.28 13.66 8.38
C GLU A 168 -9.02 14.80 7.39
N PHE A 169 -9.98 15.70 7.20
CA PHE A 169 -9.80 16.94 6.45
C PHE A 169 -8.64 17.76 7.02
N GLU A 170 -8.63 17.99 8.34
CA GLU A 170 -7.59 18.75 9.04
C GLU A 170 -6.22 18.09 8.90
N MET A 171 -6.14 16.75 8.94
CA MET A 171 -4.90 16.02 8.62
C MET A 171 -4.40 16.34 7.21
N GLY A 172 -5.30 16.35 6.23
CA GLY A 172 -4.97 16.71 4.86
C GLY A 172 -4.42 18.12 4.73
N GLN A 173 -4.88 19.06 5.57
CA GLN A 173 -4.41 20.45 5.59
C GLN A 173 -3.02 20.63 6.21
N THR A 174 -2.47 19.63 6.88
CA THR A 174 -1.10 19.67 7.42
C THR A 174 -0.06 19.07 6.49
N ASP A 175 -0.49 18.33 5.47
CA ASP A 175 0.38 17.67 4.50
C ASP A 175 0.62 18.60 3.29
N PRO A 176 1.86 19.09 3.07
CA PRO A 176 2.19 19.92 1.93
C PRO A 176 1.81 19.27 0.58
N SER A 177 1.99 17.96 0.45
CA SER A 177 1.71 17.25 -0.80
C SER A 177 0.21 17.20 -1.08
N ARG A 178 -0.60 16.99 -0.05
CA ARG A 178 -2.07 17.00 -0.17
C ARG A 178 -2.61 18.40 -0.49
N LEU A 179 -2.07 19.42 0.13
CA LEU A 179 -2.44 20.81 -0.16
C LEU A 179 -2.09 21.19 -1.60
N MET A 180 -0.88 20.84 -2.02
CA MET A 180 -0.44 21.07 -3.41
C MET A 180 -1.32 20.30 -4.38
N PHE A 181 -1.67 19.06 -4.08
CA PHE A 181 -2.57 18.25 -4.89
C PHE A 181 -3.95 18.90 -5.02
N GLN A 182 -4.60 19.21 -3.89
CA GLN A 182 -5.94 19.80 -3.88
C GLN A 182 -5.99 21.15 -4.61
N THR A 183 -4.97 21.98 -4.44
CA THR A 183 -4.91 23.30 -5.10
C THR A 183 -4.65 23.15 -6.59
N ASN A 184 -3.74 22.25 -7.01
CA ASN A 184 -3.58 21.91 -8.41
C ASN A 184 -4.89 21.41 -9.01
N GLN A 185 -5.55 20.48 -8.36
CA GLN A 185 -6.82 19.93 -8.78
C GLN A 185 -7.88 21.02 -8.95
N ALA A 186 -8.03 21.89 -7.98
CA ALA A 186 -8.99 22.99 -8.02
C ALA A 186 -8.70 24.00 -9.13
N LEU A 187 -7.43 24.26 -9.42
CA LEU A 187 -7.02 25.21 -10.45
C LEU A 187 -6.95 24.63 -11.86
N LEU A 188 -6.95 23.30 -11.98
CA LEU A 188 -7.00 22.64 -13.27
C LEU A 188 -8.38 22.70 -13.92
N TYR A 189 -9.46 22.88 -13.16
CA TYR A 189 -10.84 22.91 -13.66
C TYR A 189 -11.56 24.20 -13.29
N ASP A 190 -12.32 24.72 -14.22
CA ASP A 190 -13.17 25.90 -14.00
C ASP A 190 -14.61 25.50 -13.66
N TRP A 191 -15.12 24.50 -14.33
CA TRP A 191 -16.52 24.10 -14.27
C TRP A 191 -16.72 22.66 -13.85
N HIS A 192 -15.81 21.77 -14.24
CA HIS A 192 -15.96 20.36 -14.03
C HIS A 192 -15.78 19.98 -12.55
N ASN A 193 -16.63 19.10 -12.06
CA ASN A 193 -16.59 18.66 -10.67
C ASN A 193 -15.28 17.96 -10.25
N TYR A 194 -14.42 17.58 -11.20
CA TYR A 194 -13.08 17.10 -10.90
C TYR A 194 -12.18 18.14 -10.21
N GLY A 195 -12.51 19.41 -10.30
CA GLY A 195 -11.84 20.46 -9.55
C GLY A 195 -12.12 20.47 -8.05
N LYS A 196 -13.03 19.62 -7.57
CA LYS A 196 -13.41 19.54 -6.17
C LYS A 196 -12.66 18.40 -5.47
N SER A 197 -12.24 18.65 -4.25
CA SER A 197 -11.62 17.62 -3.41
C SER A 197 -12.64 16.56 -3.02
N THR A 198 -12.24 15.29 -3.09
CA THR A 198 -13.11 14.15 -2.73
C THR A 198 -13.54 14.17 -1.27
N ILE A 199 -12.70 14.69 -0.37
CA ILE A 199 -13.10 14.85 1.04
C ILE A 199 -14.15 15.95 1.22
N GLY A 200 -14.31 16.82 0.23
CA GLY A 200 -15.25 17.93 0.27
C GLY A 200 -14.69 19.22 0.88
N ALA A 201 -15.45 20.27 0.79
CA ALA A 201 -15.18 21.52 1.46
C ALA A 201 -15.58 21.40 2.94
N ARG A 202 -14.80 21.98 3.85
CA ARG A 202 -15.08 21.95 5.29
C ARG A 202 -16.51 22.42 5.61
N SER A 203 -16.94 23.51 4.97
CA SER A 203 -18.29 24.06 5.15
C SER A 203 -19.41 23.10 4.74
N ASP A 204 -19.17 22.32 3.69
CA ASP A 204 -20.15 21.38 3.17
C ASP A 204 -20.24 20.14 4.06
N ILE A 205 -19.07 19.61 4.46
CA ILE A 205 -18.96 18.52 5.41
C ILE A 205 -19.69 18.84 6.70
N GLU A 206 -19.45 20.01 7.27
CA GLU A 206 -19.99 20.43 8.56
C GLU A 206 -21.51 20.74 8.51
N LYS A 207 -22.05 21.00 7.32
CA LYS A 207 -23.46 21.43 7.16
C LYS A 207 -24.31 20.45 6.38
N VAL A 208 -23.76 19.29 6.00
CA VAL A 208 -24.51 18.30 5.21
C VAL A 208 -25.76 17.87 5.95
N ARG A 209 -26.87 17.84 5.23
CA ARG A 209 -28.14 17.38 5.75
C ARG A 209 -28.26 15.87 5.56
N ILE A 210 -28.76 15.20 6.62
CA ILE A 210 -28.95 13.74 6.57
C ILE A 210 -29.90 13.32 5.43
N GLU A 211 -30.91 14.16 5.14
CA GLU A 211 -31.86 13.89 4.08
C GLU A 211 -31.19 13.89 2.70
N ASN A 212 -30.18 14.76 2.49
CA ASN A 212 -29.41 14.82 1.24
C ASN A 212 -28.54 13.56 1.10
N LEU A 213 -27.86 13.14 2.16
CA LEU A 213 -27.11 11.89 2.20
C LEU A 213 -27.99 10.67 1.93
N GLN A 214 -29.17 10.61 2.56
CA GLN A 214 -30.14 9.55 2.31
C GLN A 214 -30.67 9.58 0.87
N ALA A 215 -30.90 10.76 0.30
CA ALA A 215 -31.32 10.90 -1.09
C ALA A 215 -30.21 10.46 -2.05
N PHE A 216 -28.95 10.86 -1.78
CA PHE A 216 -27.78 10.46 -2.55
C PHE A 216 -27.57 8.95 -2.49
N TYR A 217 -27.65 8.34 -1.30
CA TYR A 217 -27.59 6.90 -1.12
C TYR A 217 -28.67 6.18 -1.94
N ARG A 218 -29.93 6.59 -1.83
CA ARG A 218 -31.04 5.99 -2.58
C ARG A 218 -30.92 6.15 -4.10
N ALA A 219 -30.29 7.24 -4.55
CA ALA A 219 -30.09 7.49 -5.98
C ALA A 219 -29.00 6.60 -6.57
N TYR A 220 -27.85 6.52 -5.91
CA TYR A 220 -26.64 5.97 -6.51
C TYR A 220 -26.30 4.55 -6.05
N TYR A 221 -26.68 4.11 -4.84
CA TYR A 221 -26.41 2.78 -4.31
C TYR A 221 -27.48 1.78 -4.74
N GLN A 222 -27.41 1.43 -6.01
CA GLN A 222 -28.40 0.58 -6.68
C GLN A 222 -27.71 -0.43 -7.60
N PRO A 223 -28.35 -1.59 -7.89
CA PRO A 223 -27.74 -2.65 -8.69
C PRO A 223 -27.24 -2.21 -10.08
N ASP A 224 -27.99 -1.35 -10.77
CA ASP A 224 -27.63 -0.87 -12.10
C ASP A 224 -26.50 0.16 -12.14
N ASN A 225 -26.04 0.60 -10.96
CA ASN A 225 -24.95 1.54 -10.77
C ASN A 225 -23.80 0.93 -9.96
N ALA A 226 -23.72 -0.39 -9.90
CA ALA A 226 -22.71 -1.10 -9.13
C ALA A 226 -22.10 -2.27 -9.90
N VAL A 227 -20.85 -2.60 -9.54
CA VAL A 227 -20.16 -3.79 -10.01
C VAL A 227 -19.57 -4.51 -8.79
N LEU A 228 -19.96 -5.78 -8.62
CA LEU A 228 -19.39 -6.63 -7.57
C LEU A 228 -18.23 -7.44 -8.16
N ILE A 229 -17.10 -7.47 -7.49
CA ILE A 229 -15.90 -8.21 -7.91
C ILE A 229 -15.59 -9.24 -6.82
N VAL A 230 -15.45 -10.51 -7.22
CA VAL A 230 -14.99 -11.57 -6.32
C VAL A 230 -13.72 -12.17 -6.91
N ALA A 231 -12.62 -12.09 -6.15
CA ALA A 231 -11.31 -12.56 -6.59
C ALA A 231 -10.68 -13.49 -5.55
N GLY A 232 -10.01 -14.55 -5.98
CA GLY A 232 -9.30 -15.50 -5.11
C GLY A 232 -9.86 -16.91 -5.15
N GLN A 233 -9.75 -17.62 -4.04
CA GLN A 233 -10.15 -19.02 -3.96
C GLN A 233 -11.63 -19.17 -3.65
N PHE A 234 -12.40 -19.69 -4.59
CA PHE A 234 -13.82 -20.00 -4.40
C PHE A 234 -14.36 -20.98 -5.47
N ASP A 235 -15.51 -21.58 -5.17
CA ASP A 235 -16.32 -22.31 -6.15
C ASP A 235 -17.18 -21.32 -6.92
N GLU A 236 -16.92 -21.19 -8.22
CA GLU A 236 -17.60 -20.21 -9.09
C GLU A 236 -19.10 -20.44 -9.13
N ALA A 237 -19.56 -21.69 -9.22
CA ALA A 237 -20.99 -22.03 -9.30
C ALA A 237 -21.73 -21.69 -7.99
N LYS A 238 -21.07 -21.85 -6.84
CA LYS A 238 -21.64 -21.44 -5.55
C LYS A 238 -21.74 -19.92 -5.44
N VAL A 239 -20.65 -19.21 -5.77
CA VAL A 239 -20.61 -17.75 -5.70
C VAL A 239 -21.64 -17.12 -6.62
N ILE A 240 -21.80 -17.61 -7.85
CA ILE A 240 -22.86 -17.15 -8.77
C ILE A 240 -24.25 -17.32 -8.13
N ARG A 241 -24.52 -18.47 -7.49
CA ARG A 241 -25.80 -18.69 -6.81
C ARG A 241 -25.99 -17.72 -5.65
N TRP A 242 -25.00 -17.56 -4.77
CA TRP A 242 -25.09 -16.62 -3.64
C TRP A 242 -25.32 -15.18 -4.08
N ILE A 243 -24.64 -14.75 -5.15
CA ILE A 243 -24.86 -13.41 -5.72
C ILE A 243 -26.29 -13.31 -6.29
N ALA A 244 -26.74 -14.32 -7.02
CA ALA A 244 -28.11 -14.33 -7.54
C ALA A 244 -29.18 -14.33 -6.43
N ASP A 245 -28.93 -15.07 -5.33
CA ASP A 245 -29.83 -15.14 -4.17
C ASP A 245 -29.81 -13.83 -3.35
N ALA A 246 -28.68 -13.21 -3.16
CA ALA A 246 -28.55 -11.99 -2.35
C ALA A 246 -29.03 -10.75 -3.13
N PHE A 247 -28.45 -10.50 -4.29
CA PHE A 247 -28.69 -9.29 -5.09
C PHE A 247 -29.91 -9.41 -6.01
N GLY A 248 -30.27 -10.63 -6.45
CA GLY A 248 -31.41 -10.84 -7.36
C GLY A 248 -32.77 -10.48 -6.73
N ARG A 249 -32.83 -10.42 -5.39
CA ARG A 249 -34.01 -9.97 -4.64
C ARG A 249 -34.22 -8.46 -4.69
N ILE A 250 -33.15 -7.71 -4.98
CA ILE A 250 -33.24 -6.26 -5.08
C ILE A 250 -33.89 -5.91 -6.42
N PRO A 251 -34.98 -5.14 -6.40
CA PRO A 251 -35.72 -4.84 -7.63
C PRO A 251 -34.87 -3.96 -8.57
N LYS A 252 -35.14 -4.06 -9.86
CA LYS A 252 -34.54 -3.15 -10.85
C LYS A 252 -34.98 -1.71 -10.54
N PRO A 253 -34.00 -0.76 -10.42
CA PRO A 253 -34.32 0.63 -10.13
C PRO A 253 -35.19 1.28 -11.19
N LYS A 254 -36.12 2.12 -10.73
CA LYS A 254 -37.01 2.88 -11.60
C LYS A 254 -36.58 4.32 -11.84
N ARG A 255 -35.57 4.78 -11.05
CA ARG A 255 -35.04 6.14 -11.20
C ARG A 255 -34.15 6.27 -12.45
N THR A 256 -34.04 7.48 -12.95
CA THR A 256 -33.00 7.87 -13.91
C THR A 256 -31.94 8.64 -13.16
N LEU A 257 -30.66 8.25 -13.32
CA LEU A 257 -29.54 9.01 -12.77
C LEU A 257 -29.43 10.36 -13.46
N PRO A 258 -29.10 11.43 -12.72
CA PRO A 258 -28.84 12.73 -13.35
C PRO A 258 -27.69 12.61 -14.36
N ALA A 259 -27.90 13.16 -15.55
CA ALA A 259 -26.84 13.28 -16.53
C ALA A 259 -25.90 14.43 -16.14
N LEU A 260 -24.62 14.19 -16.20
CA LEU A 260 -23.59 15.21 -15.95
C LEU A 260 -23.20 15.84 -17.29
N TRP A 261 -23.71 17.04 -17.53
CA TRP A 261 -23.54 17.77 -18.79
C TRP A 261 -22.33 18.68 -18.81
N THR A 262 -21.71 18.95 -17.66
CA THR A 262 -20.60 19.88 -17.56
C THR A 262 -19.38 19.36 -18.28
N VAL A 263 -18.98 20.05 -19.34
CA VAL A 263 -17.73 19.84 -20.08
C VAL A 263 -16.78 20.97 -19.72
N GLU A 264 -15.60 20.62 -19.36
CA GLU A 264 -14.56 21.60 -19.05
C GLU A 264 -14.11 22.32 -20.32
N PRO A 265 -14.24 23.66 -20.41
CA PRO A 265 -13.80 24.40 -21.58
C PRO A 265 -12.30 24.38 -21.76
N THR A 266 -11.86 24.65 -23.00
CA THR A 266 -10.44 24.90 -23.28
C THR A 266 -9.94 26.07 -22.43
N ARG A 267 -8.75 25.99 -21.88
CA ARG A 267 -8.22 27.09 -21.03
C ARG A 267 -7.75 28.30 -21.81
N ASP A 268 -7.96 29.50 -21.25
CA ASP A 268 -7.60 30.79 -21.88
C ASP A 268 -6.29 31.37 -21.32
N GLY A 269 -5.61 30.67 -20.47
CA GLY A 269 -4.38 31.14 -19.91
C GLY A 269 -3.91 30.33 -18.73
N GLU A 270 -2.73 30.65 -18.36
CA GLU A 270 -1.96 29.99 -17.32
C GLU A 270 -2.44 30.33 -15.92
N ARG A 271 -2.22 29.40 -14.95
CA ARG A 271 -2.50 29.67 -13.54
C ARG A 271 -1.28 29.39 -12.69
N GLN A 272 -1.18 30.17 -11.62
CA GLN A 272 -0.11 30.07 -10.67
C GLN A 272 -0.69 30.21 -9.28
N PHE A 273 -0.18 29.39 -8.37
CA PHE A 273 -0.51 29.56 -6.98
C PHE A 273 0.72 29.40 -6.11
N THR A 274 0.64 29.99 -4.94
CA THR A 274 1.63 29.82 -3.90
C THR A 274 0.92 29.47 -2.62
N ILE A 275 1.28 28.34 -2.03
CA ILE A 275 0.88 27.98 -0.68
C ILE A 275 2.01 28.37 0.26
N ARG A 276 1.69 29.17 1.25
CA ARG A 276 2.60 29.57 2.30
C ARG A 276 2.20 28.91 3.61
N ARG A 277 3.07 28.08 4.14
CA ARG A 277 2.88 27.40 5.44
C ARG A 277 4.19 27.33 6.18
N LYS A 278 4.16 27.23 7.50
CA LYS A 278 5.35 26.87 8.27
C LYS A 278 5.77 25.45 7.91
N GLY A 279 7.06 25.24 7.70
CA GLY A 279 7.61 23.95 7.34
C GLY A 279 9.10 24.03 7.04
N GLU A 280 9.71 22.89 6.88
CA GLU A 280 11.14 22.75 6.57
C GLU A 280 11.39 22.30 5.12
N VAL A 281 10.34 22.08 4.35
CA VAL A 281 10.40 21.61 2.96
C VAL A 281 9.72 22.61 2.05
N GLN A 282 10.34 22.90 0.92
CA GLN A 282 9.76 23.61 -0.19
C GLN A 282 9.39 22.63 -1.29
N MET A 283 8.38 22.96 -2.06
CA MET A 283 7.93 22.14 -3.17
C MET A 283 7.51 22.99 -4.35
N VAL A 284 7.88 22.54 -5.53
CA VAL A 284 7.35 23.04 -6.80
C VAL A 284 6.49 21.95 -7.41
N THR A 285 5.33 22.30 -7.93
CA THR A 285 4.54 21.41 -8.77
C THR A 285 4.27 22.06 -10.13
N VAL A 286 4.22 21.24 -11.16
CA VAL A 286 3.77 21.62 -12.50
C VAL A 286 2.74 20.60 -12.94
N ALA A 287 1.52 21.02 -13.19
CA ALA A 287 0.40 20.15 -13.52
C ALA A 287 -0.25 20.52 -14.85
N TYR A 288 -0.76 19.54 -15.56
CA TYR A 288 -1.41 19.73 -16.89
C TYR A 288 -2.71 18.94 -16.94
N ARG A 289 -3.73 19.45 -17.64
CA ARG A 289 -4.87 18.64 -18.03
C ARG A 289 -4.48 17.62 -19.10
N LEU A 290 -5.07 16.45 -19.00
CA LEU A 290 -4.92 15.35 -19.94
C LEU A 290 -6.29 14.95 -20.49
N PRO A 291 -6.34 14.28 -21.63
CA PRO A 291 -7.59 13.74 -22.14
C PRO A 291 -8.14 12.66 -21.20
N SER A 292 -9.40 12.29 -21.40
CA SER A 292 -10.04 11.16 -20.72
C SER A 292 -9.21 9.87 -20.85
N ALA A 293 -9.33 8.99 -19.85
CA ALA A 293 -8.69 7.67 -19.87
C ALA A 293 -9.02 6.83 -21.10
N LEU A 294 -10.12 7.11 -21.77
CA LEU A 294 -10.54 6.39 -22.98
C LEU A 294 -9.94 6.96 -24.28
N HIS A 295 -9.27 8.10 -24.22
CA HIS A 295 -8.65 8.71 -25.40
C HIS A 295 -7.33 8.01 -25.77
N SER A 296 -7.10 7.85 -27.08
CA SER A 296 -5.90 7.16 -27.59
C SER A 296 -4.58 7.77 -27.13
N ASP A 297 -4.52 9.09 -26.96
CA ASP A 297 -3.32 9.81 -26.56
C ASP A 297 -2.94 9.61 -25.09
N LEU A 298 -3.91 9.24 -24.19
CA LEU A 298 -3.62 9.19 -22.77
C LEU A 298 -2.48 8.24 -22.45
N LEU A 299 -2.48 7.06 -23.03
CA LEU A 299 -1.44 6.06 -22.78
C LEU A 299 -0.04 6.57 -23.15
N GLY A 300 0.07 7.31 -24.28
CA GLY A 300 1.32 7.92 -24.72
C GLY A 300 1.77 9.05 -23.80
N ALA A 301 0.84 9.92 -23.40
CA ALA A 301 1.12 11.01 -22.47
C ALA A 301 1.53 10.48 -21.07
N ASP A 302 0.85 9.46 -20.59
CA ASP A 302 1.12 8.84 -19.29
C ASP A 302 2.46 8.09 -19.28
N LEU A 303 2.85 7.45 -20.41
CA LEU A 303 4.16 6.84 -20.55
C LEU A 303 5.28 7.90 -20.56
N ALA A 304 5.01 9.08 -21.14
CA ALA A 304 5.94 10.19 -21.07
C ALA A 304 6.15 10.69 -19.64
N VAL A 305 5.16 10.57 -18.77
CA VAL A 305 5.33 10.85 -17.32
C VAL A 305 6.36 9.91 -16.71
N ASP A 306 6.30 8.61 -17.02
CA ASP A 306 7.29 7.64 -16.55
C ASP A 306 8.71 7.99 -17.04
N VAL A 307 8.84 8.37 -18.32
CA VAL A 307 10.13 8.79 -18.90
C VAL A 307 10.70 10.04 -18.21
N LEU A 308 9.84 10.94 -17.78
CA LEU A 308 10.25 12.15 -17.05
C LEU A 308 10.65 11.87 -15.62
N THR A 309 9.96 10.97 -14.92
CA THR A 309 10.03 10.89 -13.45
C THR A 309 10.69 9.62 -12.90
N ASP A 310 11.03 8.66 -13.76
CA ASP A 310 11.73 7.44 -13.35
C ASP A 310 13.01 7.75 -12.55
N THR A 311 13.28 6.96 -11.56
CA THR A 311 14.48 7.10 -10.71
C THR A 311 15.38 5.86 -10.83
N PRO A 312 16.64 6.05 -11.20
CA PRO A 312 17.41 7.29 -11.42
C PRO A 312 17.42 7.81 -12.87
N SER A 313 16.69 7.18 -13.79
CA SER A 313 16.85 7.33 -15.24
C SER A 313 16.05 8.48 -15.83
N GLY A 314 15.03 8.96 -15.11
CA GLY A 314 14.11 9.97 -15.61
C GLY A 314 14.76 11.31 -15.93
N ARG A 315 14.23 12.00 -16.91
CA ARG A 315 14.78 13.28 -17.39
C ARG A 315 14.75 14.34 -16.28
N LEU A 316 13.69 14.39 -15.47
CA LEU A 316 13.59 15.29 -14.32
C LEU A 316 14.56 14.91 -13.21
N HIS A 317 14.73 13.61 -12.95
CA HIS A 317 15.71 13.16 -11.97
C HIS A 317 17.12 13.60 -12.35
N LYS A 318 17.49 13.41 -13.61
CA LYS A 318 18.81 13.85 -14.13
C LYS A 318 19.00 15.36 -14.02
N ALA A 319 17.97 16.13 -14.39
CA ALA A 319 18.06 17.59 -14.44
C ALA A 319 18.04 18.25 -13.06
N LEU A 320 17.40 17.66 -12.09
CA LEU A 320 17.15 18.30 -10.78
C LEU A 320 17.83 17.57 -9.62
N VAL A 321 17.71 16.26 -9.54
CA VAL A 321 18.24 15.53 -8.39
C VAL A 321 19.75 15.30 -8.54
N GLN A 322 20.20 14.84 -9.69
CA GLN A 322 21.63 14.64 -9.94
C GLN A 322 22.43 15.96 -9.93
N THR A 323 21.79 17.06 -10.30
CA THR A 323 22.40 18.40 -10.26
C THR A 323 22.30 19.09 -8.90
N GLY A 324 21.62 18.45 -7.93
CA GLY A 324 21.47 18.99 -6.58
C GLY A 324 20.45 20.11 -6.42
N LYS A 325 19.70 20.46 -7.46
CA LYS A 325 18.65 21.48 -7.41
C LYS A 325 17.39 21.03 -6.64
N ALA A 326 17.12 19.75 -6.60
CA ALA A 326 16.05 19.16 -5.82
C ALA A 326 16.54 17.90 -5.08
N ALA A 327 15.88 17.56 -4.00
CA ALA A 327 16.14 16.34 -3.27
C ALA A 327 15.42 15.14 -3.90
N GLN A 328 14.24 15.38 -4.45
CA GLN A 328 13.38 14.36 -5.03
C GLN A 328 12.51 14.96 -6.13
N VAL A 329 12.16 14.14 -7.12
CA VAL A 329 11.14 14.45 -8.12
C VAL A 329 10.12 13.32 -8.15
N PHE A 330 8.88 13.65 -8.50
CA PHE A 330 7.80 12.71 -8.68
C PHE A 330 6.85 13.18 -9.78
N GLY A 331 6.04 12.28 -10.30
CA GLY A 331 4.94 12.58 -11.18
C GLY A 331 3.93 11.46 -11.19
N TYR A 332 2.67 11.82 -11.29
CA TYR A 332 1.58 10.87 -11.38
C TYR A 332 0.40 11.42 -12.16
N THR A 333 -0.22 10.56 -12.92
CA THR A 333 -1.39 10.84 -13.73
C THR A 333 -2.66 10.45 -12.97
N ILE A 334 -3.66 11.32 -13.00
CA ILE A 334 -5.03 11.03 -12.60
C ILE A 334 -5.82 10.72 -13.87
N SER A 335 -5.90 9.43 -14.16
CA SER A 335 -6.74 8.90 -15.24
C SER A 335 -8.19 8.86 -14.79
N ALA A 336 -9.10 9.48 -15.55
CA ALA A 336 -10.48 9.63 -15.17
C ALA A 336 -11.41 9.43 -16.39
N ARG A 337 -12.69 9.24 -16.12
CA ARG A 337 -13.71 9.04 -17.17
C ARG A 337 -13.85 10.23 -18.09
N ASP A 338 -13.82 11.45 -17.55
CA ASP A 338 -13.69 12.71 -18.28
C ASP A 338 -12.24 13.15 -18.29
N PRO A 339 -11.87 14.23 -18.97
CA PRO A 339 -10.48 14.71 -19.01
C PRO A 339 -9.83 14.82 -17.64
N GLY A 340 -8.75 14.05 -17.43
CA GLY A 340 -7.98 13.99 -16.21
C GLY A 340 -6.83 14.99 -16.16
N PHE A 341 -5.80 14.69 -15.40
CA PHE A 341 -4.62 15.58 -15.27
C PHE A 341 -3.38 14.82 -14.82
N VAL A 342 -2.24 15.48 -14.92
CA VAL A 342 -0.96 15.01 -14.37
C VAL A 342 -0.38 16.06 -13.45
N ILE A 343 0.30 15.64 -12.39
CA ILE A 343 1.09 16.50 -11.51
C ILE A 343 2.53 15.98 -11.49
N PHE A 344 3.46 16.85 -11.82
CA PHE A 344 4.88 16.68 -11.58
C PHE A 344 5.28 17.50 -10.35
N GLY A 345 6.16 16.98 -9.52
CA GLY A 345 6.62 17.69 -8.33
C GLY A 345 8.11 17.53 -8.08
N ALA A 346 8.69 18.54 -7.45
CA ALA A 346 10.06 18.54 -6.97
C ALA A 346 10.07 19.03 -5.52
N VAL A 347 10.72 18.25 -4.67
CA VAL A 347 10.98 18.61 -3.27
C VAL A 347 12.32 19.33 -3.22
N VAL A 348 12.34 20.54 -2.71
CA VAL A 348 13.50 21.43 -2.69
C VAL A 348 13.86 21.76 -1.24
N ARG A 349 15.14 21.93 -0.94
CA ARG A 349 15.56 22.33 0.40
C ARG A 349 15.10 23.74 0.72
N LYS A 350 14.77 23.97 1.97
CA LYS A 350 14.44 25.29 2.50
C LYS A 350 15.59 26.27 2.25
N GLY A 351 15.26 27.41 1.70
CA GLY A 351 16.21 28.48 1.38
C GLY A 351 16.84 28.42 -0.01
N GLU A 352 16.68 27.32 -0.74
CA GLU A 352 17.07 27.26 -2.14
C GLU A 352 16.01 27.96 -3.03
N PRO A 353 16.41 28.62 -4.11
CA PRO A 353 15.46 29.32 -4.97
C PRO A 353 14.56 28.34 -5.73
N LEU A 354 13.25 28.55 -5.68
CA LEU A 354 12.25 27.68 -6.31
C LEU A 354 12.04 27.97 -7.80
N GLU A 355 12.15 29.22 -8.21
CA GLU A 355 11.94 29.64 -9.59
C GLU A 355 12.88 28.95 -10.60
N PRO A 356 14.21 28.80 -10.31
CA PRO A 356 15.10 28.03 -11.17
C PRO A 356 14.75 26.54 -11.24
N VAL A 357 14.19 25.98 -10.14
CA VAL A 357 13.74 24.58 -10.11
C VAL A 357 12.49 24.45 -10.97
N ALA A 358 11.52 25.34 -10.79
CA ALA A 358 10.32 25.40 -11.61
C ALA A 358 10.67 25.54 -13.08
N GLN A 359 11.60 26.45 -13.40
CA GLN A 359 12.04 26.65 -14.78
C GLN A 359 12.71 25.39 -15.35
N THR A 360 13.56 24.72 -14.59
CA THR A 360 14.18 23.46 -15.00
C THR A 360 13.15 22.37 -15.23
N MET A 361 12.13 22.27 -14.37
CA MET A 361 11.02 21.33 -14.56
C MET A 361 10.28 21.60 -15.86
N ILE A 362 9.91 22.84 -16.10
CA ILE A 362 9.19 23.28 -17.29
C ILE A 362 10.01 23.02 -18.55
N ASP A 363 11.27 23.39 -18.55
CA ASP A 363 12.16 23.19 -19.70
C ASP A 363 12.31 21.73 -20.06
N VAL A 364 12.40 20.86 -19.06
CA VAL A 364 12.48 19.41 -19.27
C VAL A 364 11.14 18.85 -19.73
N ILE A 365 10.02 19.23 -19.14
CA ILE A 365 8.71 18.68 -19.47
C ILE A 365 8.26 19.14 -20.86
N GLU A 366 8.24 20.44 -21.11
CA GLU A 366 7.72 21.02 -22.37
C GLU A 366 8.75 20.98 -23.51
N GLY A 367 10.02 21.12 -23.19
CA GLY A 367 11.12 21.08 -24.17
C GLY A 367 11.52 19.69 -24.64
N SER A 368 11.29 18.66 -23.84
CA SER A 368 11.77 17.29 -24.15
C SER A 368 11.16 16.72 -25.42
N PHE A 369 9.88 16.72 -25.54
CA PHE A 369 9.21 15.90 -26.55
C PHE A 369 9.07 16.58 -27.92
N GLY A 370 9.26 17.86 -27.99
CA GLY A 370 9.33 18.61 -29.25
C GLY A 370 10.73 18.67 -29.87
N LYS A 371 11.76 18.60 -29.03
CA LYS A 371 13.19 18.67 -29.41
C LYS A 371 13.90 17.32 -29.29
N GLU A 372 13.58 16.56 -28.29
CA GLU A 372 14.20 15.28 -27.98
C GLU A 372 13.11 14.22 -27.79
N ALA A 373 12.72 13.54 -28.83
CA ALA A 373 11.75 12.47 -28.78
C ALA A 373 12.12 11.41 -27.71
N VAL A 374 11.13 10.69 -27.22
CA VAL A 374 11.36 9.52 -26.35
C VAL A 374 12.31 8.56 -27.07
N THR A 375 13.39 8.19 -26.43
CA THR A 375 14.34 7.23 -26.99
C THR A 375 13.80 5.80 -26.87
N PRO A 376 14.26 4.87 -27.75
CA PRO A 376 13.87 3.46 -27.62
C PRO A 376 14.18 2.85 -26.24
N ALA A 377 15.27 3.24 -25.61
CA ALA A 377 15.66 2.75 -24.29
C ALA A 377 14.72 3.27 -23.18
N GLU A 378 14.33 4.53 -23.23
CA GLU A 378 13.35 5.12 -22.30
C GLU A 378 11.98 4.45 -22.45
N LEU A 379 11.53 4.28 -23.70
CA LEU A 379 10.29 3.59 -24.00
C LEU A 379 10.30 2.16 -23.45
N GLN A 380 11.34 1.39 -23.78
CA GLN A 380 11.43 -0.01 -23.36
C GLN A 380 11.41 -0.15 -21.84
N ARG A 381 12.11 0.73 -21.12
CA ARG A 381 12.13 0.74 -19.66
C ARG A 381 10.73 0.98 -19.08
N ALA A 382 10.07 2.04 -19.54
CA ALA A 382 8.73 2.40 -19.06
C ALA A 382 7.71 1.29 -19.37
N LEU A 383 7.77 0.69 -20.57
CA LEU A 383 6.92 -0.44 -20.96
C LEU A 383 7.17 -1.68 -20.11
N GLN A 384 8.43 -1.98 -19.79
CA GLN A 384 8.76 -3.12 -18.93
C GLN A 384 8.26 -2.91 -17.50
N GLN A 385 8.38 -1.72 -16.95
CA GLN A 385 7.86 -1.38 -15.62
C GLN A 385 6.34 -1.57 -15.56
N ARG A 386 5.62 -1.06 -16.56
CA ARG A 386 4.16 -1.20 -16.66
C ARG A 386 3.73 -2.65 -16.84
N LYS A 387 4.41 -3.38 -17.69
CA LYS A 387 4.17 -4.82 -17.86
C LYS A 387 4.32 -5.55 -16.52
N THR A 388 5.44 -5.33 -15.84
CA THR A 388 5.72 -5.95 -14.55
C THR A 388 4.66 -5.56 -13.49
N ALA A 389 4.22 -4.31 -13.47
CA ALA A 389 3.17 -3.86 -12.56
C ALA A 389 1.83 -4.56 -12.85
N ALA A 390 1.44 -4.67 -14.12
CA ALA A 390 0.21 -5.36 -14.52
C ALA A 390 0.25 -6.86 -14.18
N GLU A 391 1.35 -7.54 -14.44
CA GLU A 391 1.55 -8.96 -14.14
C GLU A 391 1.47 -9.23 -12.63
N ARG A 392 2.04 -8.34 -11.82
CA ARG A 392 1.95 -8.43 -10.35
C ARG A 392 0.54 -8.21 -9.84
N THR A 393 -0.15 -7.24 -10.38
CA THR A 393 -1.55 -6.99 -10.01
C THR A 393 -2.37 -8.24 -10.30
N LEU A 394 -2.20 -8.87 -11.46
CA LEU A 394 -2.86 -10.13 -11.83
C LEU A 394 -2.47 -11.32 -10.94
N ALA A 395 -1.21 -11.37 -10.50
CA ALA A 395 -0.73 -12.41 -9.60
C ALA A 395 -1.20 -12.25 -8.15
N ASN A 396 -1.89 -11.15 -7.83
CA ASN A 396 -2.44 -10.88 -6.50
C ASN A 396 -3.95 -10.65 -6.59
N PRO A 397 -4.78 -11.64 -6.28
CA PRO A 397 -6.24 -11.53 -6.38
C PRO A 397 -6.83 -10.35 -5.58
N GLN A 398 -6.27 -10.04 -4.43
CA GLN A 398 -6.69 -8.87 -3.63
C GLN A 398 -6.38 -7.56 -4.36
N ALA A 399 -5.13 -7.38 -4.78
CA ALA A 399 -4.72 -6.16 -5.48
C ALA A 399 -5.51 -5.98 -6.79
N PHE A 400 -5.72 -7.07 -7.54
CA PHE A 400 -6.50 -7.07 -8.76
C PHE A 400 -7.98 -6.77 -8.45
N GLY A 401 -8.58 -7.49 -7.50
CA GLY A 401 -9.99 -7.35 -7.15
C GLY A 401 -10.36 -5.94 -6.69
N VAL A 402 -9.47 -5.25 -5.96
CA VAL A 402 -9.68 -3.87 -5.52
C VAL A 402 -9.32 -2.88 -6.63
N GLY A 403 -8.17 -3.07 -7.30
CA GLY A 403 -7.66 -2.15 -8.33
C GLY A 403 -8.54 -2.10 -9.58
N LEU A 404 -9.30 -3.16 -9.84
CA LEU A 404 -10.24 -3.20 -10.97
C LEU A 404 -11.37 -2.16 -10.84
N SER A 405 -11.62 -1.64 -9.63
CA SER A 405 -12.57 -0.55 -9.38
C SER A 405 -12.30 0.68 -10.25
N GLU A 406 -11.04 1.00 -10.52
CA GLU A 406 -10.65 2.14 -11.35
C GLU A 406 -11.14 1.95 -12.78
N TYR A 407 -10.87 0.80 -13.38
CA TYR A 407 -11.29 0.49 -14.77
C TYR A 407 -12.80 0.32 -14.89
N VAL A 408 -13.45 -0.23 -13.89
CA VAL A 408 -14.91 -0.30 -13.79
C VAL A 408 -15.52 1.10 -13.83
N SER A 409 -14.93 2.06 -13.14
CA SER A 409 -15.39 3.46 -13.12
C SER A 409 -15.26 4.17 -14.46
N LEU A 410 -14.27 3.76 -15.26
CA LEU A 410 -14.08 4.25 -16.64
C LEU A 410 -15.14 3.69 -17.62
N GLY A 411 -15.86 2.64 -17.22
CA GLY A 411 -16.98 2.06 -17.95
C GLY A 411 -16.83 0.58 -18.30
N ASP A 412 -15.60 0.05 -18.40
CA ASP A 412 -15.37 -1.35 -18.71
C ASP A 412 -14.08 -1.88 -18.07
N TRP A 413 -14.19 -2.94 -17.29
CA TRP A 413 -13.07 -3.56 -16.60
C TRP A 413 -11.99 -4.12 -17.54
N ARG A 414 -12.36 -4.46 -18.78
CA ARG A 414 -11.44 -4.98 -19.80
C ARG A 414 -10.41 -3.93 -20.26
N LEU A 415 -10.63 -2.67 -19.93
CA LEU A 415 -9.66 -1.61 -20.20
C LEU A 415 -8.31 -1.89 -19.55
N PHE A 416 -8.29 -2.54 -18.39
CA PHE A 416 -7.03 -3.00 -17.77
C PHE A 416 -6.17 -3.83 -18.76
N PHE A 417 -6.79 -4.78 -19.42
CA PHE A 417 -6.10 -5.66 -20.39
C PHE A 417 -5.81 -4.93 -21.69
N SER A 418 -6.79 -4.15 -22.16
CA SER A 418 -6.62 -3.34 -23.37
C SER A 418 -5.45 -2.39 -23.28
N ASP A 419 -5.32 -1.68 -22.18
CA ASP A 419 -4.24 -0.71 -21.98
C ASP A 419 -2.89 -1.40 -21.84
N ARG A 420 -2.82 -2.53 -21.14
CA ARG A 420 -1.62 -3.37 -21.11
C ARG A 420 -1.19 -3.82 -22.52
N ASP A 421 -2.13 -4.33 -23.31
CA ASP A 421 -1.83 -4.86 -24.64
C ASP A 421 -1.55 -3.74 -25.67
N ARG A 422 -2.19 -2.57 -25.53
CA ARG A 422 -1.90 -1.38 -26.32
C ARG A 422 -0.52 -0.82 -26.01
N ALA A 423 -0.11 -0.82 -24.75
CA ALA A 423 1.21 -0.36 -24.35
C ALA A 423 2.33 -1.09 -25.10
N THR A 424 2.19 -2.38 -25.33
CA THR A 424 3.21 -3.17 -26.09
C THR A 424 3.38 -2.75 -27.55
N LYS A 425 2.43 -2.01 -28.11
CA LYS A 425 2.42 -1.56 -29.51
C LYS A 425 2.74 -0.08 -29.67
N LEU A 426 2.83 0.65 -28.54
CA LEU A 426 3.06 2.08 -28.56
C LEU A 426 4.50 2.38 -29.01
N THR A 427 4.63 3.36 -29.92
CA THR A 427 5.93 3.82 -30.41
C THR A 427 6.42 5.03 -29.64
N ALA A 428 7.74 5.24 -29.67
CA ALA A 428 8.36 6.42 -29.07
C ALA A 428 7.86 7.73 -29.69
N GLU A 429 7.55 7.69 -30.98
CA GLU A 429 6.99 8.84 -31.71
C GLU A 429 5.58 9.18 -31.24
N GLU A 430 4.71 8.16 -31.06
CA GLU A 430 3.35 8.37 -30.56
C GLU A 430 3.35 8.92 -29.14
N ALA A 431 4.21 8.38 -28.25
CA ALA A 431 4.36 8.89 -26.89
C ALA A 431 4.84 10.36 -26.89
N SER A 432 5.84 10.68 -27.73
CA SER A 432 6.36 12.04 -27.86
C SER A 432 5.32 13.00 -28.39
N LYS A 433 4.56 12.62 -29.42
CA LYS A 433 3.49 13.44 -30.00
C LYS A 433 2.36 13.70 -28.99
N ALA A 434 1.96 12.67 -28.25
CA ALA A 434 0.95 12.80 -27.22
C ALA A 434 1.41 13.77 -26.13
N ALA A 435 2.61 13.59 -25.60
CA ALA A 435 3.19 14.47 -24.60
C ALA A 435 3.28 15.93 -25.10
N ALA A 436 3.84 16.15 -26.28
CA ALA A 436 3.99 17.50 -26.87
C ALA A 436 2.66 18.22 -27.09
N ARG A 437 1.56 17.48 -27.24
CA ARG A 437 0.22 18.07 -27.39
C ARG A 437 -0.34 18.64 -26.09
N TYR A 438 -0.06 17.99 -24.96
CA TYR A 438 -0.68 18.33 -23.68
C TYR A 438 0.26 19.03 -22.72
N PHE A 439 1.57 18.78 -22.81
CA PHE A 439 2.57 19.45 -21.98
C PHE A 439 2.98 20.76 -22.65
N VAL A 440 2.06 21.69 -22.64
CA VAL A 440 2.23 22.99 -23.25
C VAL A 440 1.92 24.09 -22.25
N ARG A 441 2.51 25.23 -22.50
CA ARG A 441 2.39 26.41 -21.64
C ARG A 441 0.94 26.71 -21.25
N ASP A 442 -0.01 26.69 -22.21
CA ASP A 442 -1.40 27.09 -21.99
C ASP A 442 -2.25 26.06 -21.23
N ASN A 443 -1.69 24.90 -20.88
CA ASN A 443 -2.37 23.82 -20.18
C ASN A 443 -1.87 23.61 -18.74
N ARG A 444 -0.90 24.39 -18.25
CA ARG A 444 -0.26 24.09 -16.97
C ARG A 444 -0.78 24.92 -15.80
N VAL A 445 -0.64 24.34 -14.62
CA VAL A 445 -0.73 25.02 -13.33
C VAL A 445 0.62 24.87 -12.65
N ILE A 446 1.22 25.96 -12.20
CA ILE A 446 2.43 25.94 -11.40
C ILE A 446 2.06 26.22 -9.95
N GLY A 447 2.49 25.35 -9.07
CA GLY A 447 2.30 25.51 -7.64
C GLY A 447 3.63 25.66 -6.91
N PHE A 448 3.70 26.59 -6.01
CA PHE A 448 4.80 26.74 -5.09
C PHE A 448 4.30 26.50 -3.67
N PHE A 449 4.90 25.54 -3.01
CA PHE A 449 4.80 25.44 -1.57
C PHE A 449 6.06 26.04 -0.97
N ILE A 450 5.90 27.19 -0.39
CA ILE A 450 7.00 27.92 0.20
C ILE A 450 6.76 27.93 1.71
N PRO A 451 7.75 27.56 2.48
CA PRO A 451 7.80 28.02 3.85
C PRO A 451 7.80 29.54 3.87
N GLU A 452 7.43 30.01 2.83
CA GLU A 452 6.90 31.31 2.30
C GLU A 452 6.94 31.54 0.77
N ASP A 453 5.86 31.79 -1.65
CA ASP A 453 5.37 32.41 -2.99
C ASP A 453 5.09 31.96 -4.36
N ALA A 454 3.21 31.37 -9.38
CA ALA A 454 2.40 31.34 -10.68
C ALA A 454 2.11 30.94 -12.15
N PRO A 455 0.90 30.06 -14.68
CA PRO A 455 0.09 29.32 -15.62
C PRO A 455 -0.09 29.11 -17.13
N GLN A 456 -0.81 27.93 -18.02
CA GLN A 456 -1.16 27.88 -19.47
C GLN A 456 -2.04 26.71 -19.97
N ARG A 457 -2.40 26.53 -21.26
CA ARG A 457 -3.55 25.85 -21.90
C ARG A 457 -3.28 24.72 -22.92
N ALA A 458 -4.18 23.73 -23.11
CA ALA A 458 -4.30 22.84 -24.27
C ALA A 458 -5.75 22.46 -24.57
N GLU A 459 -6.04 22.11 -25.84
CA GLU A 459 -7.30 21.46 -26.22
C GLU A 459 -7.26 19.97 -25.87
N ILE A 460 -8.35 19.47 -25.27
CA ILE A 460 -8.51 18.08 -24.92
C ILE A 460 -9.64 17.52 -25.79
N PRO A 461 -9.35 16.56 -26.68
CA PRO A 461 -10.34 15.97 -27.56
C PRO A 461 -11.35 15.11 -26.80
N GLU A 462 -12.50 14.91 -27.42
CA GLU A 462 -13.50 13.96 -26.91
C GLU A 462 -12.96 12.52 -26.88
N ALA A 463 -13.31 11.80 -25.83
CA ALA A 463 -12.92 10.42 -25.68
C ALA A 463 -13.85 9.45 -26.45
N PRO A 464 -13.32 8.41 -27.06
CA PRO A 464 -14.14 7.32 -27.60
C PRO A 464 -14.86 6.57 -26.49
N THR A 465 -15.90 5.83 -26.81
CA THR A 465 -16.55 4.94 -25.85
C THR A 465 -15.66 3.74 -25.51
N ALA A 466 -15.82 3.16 -24.30
CA ALA A 466 -15.11 1.93 -23.94
C ALA A 466 -15.35 0.80 -24.94
N ALA A 467 -16.59 0.66 -25.47
CA ALA A 467 -16.92 -0.31 -26.49
C ALA A 467 -16.15 -0.09 -27.81
N ALA A 468 -16.00 1.19 -28.21
CA ALA A 468 -15.22 1.51 -29.41
C ALA A 468 -13.72 1.20 -29.25
N VAL A 469 -13.15 1.47 -28.05
CA VAL A 469 -11.74 1.14 -27.75
C VAL A 469 -11.51 -0.36 -27.77
N LEU A 470 -12.50 -1.15 -27.38
CA LEU A 470 -12.41 -2.59 -27.25
C LEU A 470 -12.92 -3.36 -28.49
N ALA A 471 -13.41 -2.67 -29.53
CA ALA A 471 -14.04 -3.31 -30.68
C ALA A 471 -13.16 -4.39 -31.35
N ASP A 472 -11.87 -4.09 -31.49
CA ASP A 472 -10.88 -4.99 -32.10
C ASP A 472 -9.99 -5.72 -31.09
N TYR A 473 -10.29 -5.58 -29.79
CA TYR A 473 -9.47 -6.18 -28.74
C TYR A 473 -9.56 -7.70 -28.74
N LYS A 474 -8.44 -8.34 -28.92
CA LYS A 474 -8.29 -9.79 -28.80
C LYS A 474 -7.52 -10.09 -27.53
N PRO A 475 -8.10 -10.82 -26.58
CA PRO A 475 -7.39 -11.16 -25.33
C PRO A 475 -6.17 -12.02 -25.60
N SER A 476 -5.11 -11.81 -24.85
CA SER A 476 -3.92 -12.66 -24.81
C SER A 476 -4.24 -14.03 -24.18
N ALA A 477 -3.30 -14.98 -24.32
CA ALA A 477 -3.47 -16.30 -23.75
C ALA A 477 -3.65 -16.25 -22.22
N ARG A 478 -4.41 -17.19 -21.68
CA ARG A 478 -4.65 -17.32 -20.24
C ARG A 478 -3.35 -17.68 -19.53
N GLY A 479 -2.98 -16.94 -18.49
CA GLY A 479 -1.89 -17.31 -17.61
C GLY A 479 -2.16 -18.61 -16.85
N GLN A 480 -1.10 -19.34 -16.45
CA GLN A 480 -1.24 -20.56 -15.66
C GLN A 480 -1.80 -20.24 -14.27
N ALA A 481 -2.75 -21.05 -13.82
CA ALA A 481 -3.24 -20.97 -12.44
C ALA A 481 -2.17 -21.47 -11.45
N GLY A 482 -2.12 -20.86 -10.25
CA GLY A 482 -1.32 -21.38 -9.17
C GLY A 482 -1.93 -22.62 -8.51
N GLU A 483 -1.18 -23.23 -7.58
CA GLU A 483 -1.69 -24.34 -6.76
C GLU A 483 -2.58 -23.85 -5.62
N ALA A 484 -3.45 -24.72 -5.09
CA ALA A 484 -4.12 -24.52 -3.82
C ALA A 484 -3.12 -24.74 -2.69
N PHE A 485 -2.65 -23.66 -2.07
CA PHE A 485 -1.65 -23.72 -1.01
C PHE A 485 -2.32 -23.81 0.37
N ASP A 486 -1.94 -24.84 1.16
CA ASP A 486 -2.33 -24.96 2.57
C ASP A 486 -1.39 -24.11 3.45
N PRO A 487 -1.86 -23.03 4.13
CA PRO A 487 -1.06 -22.16 4.97
C PRO A 487 -0.89 -22.68 6.40
N SER A 488 -1.20 -23.95 6.67
CA SER A 488 -0.94 -24.56 7.99
C SER A 488 0.56 -24.62 8.28
N GLN A 489 0.92 -24.42 9.54
CA GLN A 489 2.31 -24.44 9.98
C GLN A 489 3.01 -25.77 9.66
N ASP A 490 2.30 -26.87 9.86
CA ASP A 490 2.82 -28.22 9.59
C ASP A 490 3.10 -28.44 8.09
N ASN A 491 2.26 -27.88 7.21
CA ASN A 491 2.50 -27.92 5.77
C ASN A 491 3.67 -27.04 5.36
N ILE A 492 3.76 -25.83 5.92
CA ILE A 492 4.87 -24.90 5.63
C ILE A 492 6.19 -25.54 6.06
N ASP A 493 6.29 -26.08 7.29
CA ASP A 493 7.51 -26.73 7.79
C ASP A 493 7.88 -27.96 6.95
N ARG A 494 6.92 -28.81 6.63
CA ARG A 494 7.15 -30.02 5.81
C ARG A 494 7.64 -29.69 4.40
N ARG A 495 7.12 -28.62 3.79
CA ARG A 495 7.47 -28.19 2.43
C ARG A 495 8.74 -27.38 2.36
N THR A 496 9.18 -26.81 3.47
CA THR A 496 10.37 -25.98 3.47
C THR A 496 11.63 -26.82 3.71
N ARG A 497 12.57 -26.71 2.78
CA ARG A 497 13.89 -27.27 2.99
C ARG A 497 14.84 -26.22 3.53
N ILE A 498 15.52 -26.53 4.62
CA ILE A 498 16.55 -25.65 5.21
C ILE A 498 17.92 -26.17 4.81
N VAL A 499 18.74 -25.26 4.26
CA VAL A 499 20.10 -25.52 3.81
C VAL A 499 21.05 -24.59 4.53
N SER A 500 22.28 -25.05 4.82
CA SER A 500 23.33 -24.21 5.39
C SER A 500 24.55 -24.16 4.45
N ILE A 501 25.16 -22.98 4.37
CA ILE A 501 26.41 -22.71 3.64
C ILE A 501 27.32 -21.96 4.61
N GLY A 502 28.13 -22.66 5.39
CA GLY A 502 28.78 -22.08 6.56
C GLY A 502 27.73 -21.53 7.53
N ASP A 503 27.85 -20.28 7.92
CA ASP A 503 26.92 -19.59 8.82
C ASP A 503 25.70 -18.94 8.09
N LEU A 504 25.61 -19.03 6.77
CA LEU A 504 24.44 -18.64 6.00
C LEU A 504 23.40 -19.75 6.02
N LYS A 505 22.20 -19.45 6.52
CA LYS A 505 21.05 -20.36 6.51
C LYS A 505 20.05 -19.95 5.44
N ILE A 506 19.48 -20.94 4.75
CA ILE A 506 18.57 -20.70 3.62
C ILE A 506 17.31 -21.53 3.82
N ALA A 507 16.15 -20.91 3.78
CA ALA A 507 14.85 -21.58 3.72
C ALA A 507 14.31 -21.54 2.28
N LEU A 508 14.03 -22.71 1.72
CA LEU A 508 13.49 -22.89 0.38
C LEU A 508 12.08 -23.48 0.48
N LEU A 509 11.07 -22.69 0.11
CA LEU A 509 9.66 -23.11 0.08
C LEU A 509 9.12 -23.01 -1.36
N PRO A 510 9.30 -24.06 -2.17
CA PRO A 510 8.77 -24.09 -3.54
C PRO A 510 7.24 -24.27 -3.49
N LYS A 511 6.54 -23.47 -4.30
CA LYS A 511 5.09 -23.55 -4.52
C LYS A 511 4.72 -22.95 -5.88
N LYS A 512 3.64 -23.44 -6.50
CA LYS A 512 3.17 -22.91 -7.78
C LYS A 512 2.32 -21.66 -7.56
N ASN A 513 2.82 -20.52 -8.03
CA ASN A 513 2.11 -19.25 -7.99
C ASN A 513 1.58 -18.85 -9.37
N ARG A 514 0.44 -18.17 -9.42
CA ARG A 514 0.01 -17.48 -10.63
C ARG A 514 1.06 -16.43 -10.99
N GLY A 515 1.45 -16.38 -12.29
CA GLY A 515 2.53 -15.49 -12.76
C GLY A 515 3.92 -15.94 -12.30
N GLU A 516 4.05 -17.19 -11.85
CA GLU A 516 5.34 -17.81 -11.46
C GLU A 516 6.16 -16.95 -10.48
N THR A 517 5.48 -16.22 -9.60
CA THR A 517 6.12 -15.28 -8.68
C THR A 517 6.96 -15.97 -7.61
N VAL A 518 8.09 -15.35 -7.28
CA VAL A 518 9.00 -15.78 -6.22
C VAL A 518 9.35 -14.60 -5.34
N ASN A 519 9.26 -14.79 -4.03
CA ASN A 519 9.63 -13.81 -3.03
C ASN A 519 10.94 -14.20 -2.37
N VAL A 520 11.89 -13.28 -2.36
CA VAL A 520 13.20 -13.43 -1.72
C VAL A 520 13.31 -12.44 -0.57
N ARG A 521 13.75 -12.92 0.58
CA ARG A 521 14.13 -12.09 1.72
C ARG A 521 15.51 -12.48 2.18
N THR A 522 16.34 -11.48 2.45
CA THR A 522 17.68 -11.70 2.98
C THR A 522 17.93 -10.83 4.19
N GLN A 523 18.68 -11.33 5.12
CA GLN A 523 19.19 -10.57 6.24
C GLN A 523 20.61 -11.02 6.54
N PHE A 524 21.54 -10.07 6.55
CA PHE A 524 22.91 -10.30 6.94
C PHE A 524 23.20 -9.55 8.22
N ARG A 525 24.04 -10.13 9.07
CA ARG A 525 24.46 -9.53 10.34
C ARG A 525 25.96 -9.64 10.46
N TRP A 526 26.54 -8.61 10.98
CA TRP A 526 27.99 -8.49 11.16
C TRP A 526 28.33 -7.62 12.36
N GLY A 527 29.59 -7.73 12.79
CA GLY A 527 30.12 -6.98 13.91
C GLY A 527 29.60 -7.43 15.27
N ASP A 528 30.06 -6.76 16.29
CA ASP A 528 29.68 -6.87 17.69
C ASP A 528 29.61 -5.47 18.32
N VAL A 529 29.30 -5.36 19.61
CA VAL A 529 29.23 -4.07 20.31
C VAL A 529 30.53 -3.26 20.17
N ALA A 530 31.68 -3.92 20.25
CA ALA A 530 33.00 -3.25 20.20
C ALA A 530 33.33 -2.76 18.79
N THR A 531 33.14 -3.59 17.78
CA THR A 531 33.50 -3.27 16.39
C THR A 531 32.52 -2.29 15.74
N LEU A 532 31.26 -2.28 16.18
CA LEU A 532 30.23 -1.36 15.73
C LEU A 532 30.23 -0.03 16.50
N ALA A 533 30.95 0.05 17.63
CA ALA A 533 31.05 1.28 18.40
C ALA A 533 31.60 2.43 17.55
N ASP A 534 31.05 3.63 17.76
CA ASP A 534 31.44 4.88 17.10
C ASP A 534 31.38 4.89 15.57
N ARG A 535 30.64 3.95 14.96
CA ARG A 535 30.42 3.93 13.52
C ARG A 535 29.33 4.91 13.06
N GLY A 536 28.57 5.45 14.01
CA GLY A 536 27.51 6.42 13.71
C GLY A 536 26.53 5.93 12.65
N VAL A 537 26.22 6.79 11.68
CA VAL A 537 25.28 6.48 10.57
C VAL A 537 25.98 5.83 9.36
N ALA A 538 27.29 5.54 9.43
CA ALA A 538 28.04 5.02 8.29
C ALA A 538 27.49 3.69 7.76
N GLY A 539 27.01 2.81 8.64
CA GLY A 539 26.40 1.54 8.25
C GLY A 539 25.05 1.70 7.52
N GLU A 540 24.26 2.65 7.96
CA GLU A 540 22.98 3.00 7.30
C GLU A 540 23.23 3.59 5.91
N LEU A 541 24.17 4.53 5.80
CA LEU A 541 24.56 5.11 4.53
C LEU A 541 25.20 4.06 3.60
N ALA A 542 25.99 3.12 4.12
CA ALA A 542 26.55 2.03 3.33
C ALA A 542 25.42 1.16 2.73
N GLY A 543 24.41 0.81 3.52
CA GLY A 543 23.24 0.08 3.03
C GLY A 543 22.49 0.83 1.92
N ALA A 544 22.30 2.14 2.08
CA ALA A 544 21.64 2.99 1.09
C ALA A 544 22.48 3.21 -0.18
N MET A 545 23.79 3.09 -0.10
CA MET A 545 24.70 3.21 -1.23
C MET A 545 24.82 1.95 -2.10
N LEU A 546 24.42 0.77 -1.62
CA LEU A 546 24.64 -0.51 -2.32
C LEU A 546 24.16 -0.49 -3.77
N THR A 547 22.97 0.04 -4.02
CA THR A 547 22.38 0.09 -5.37
C THR A 547 22.78 1.31 -6.18
N ARG A 548 23.79 2.09 -5.72
CA ARG A 548 24.20 3.32 -6.40
C ARG A 548 25.44 3.16 -7.27
N GLY A 549 25.93 1.95 -7.42
CA GLY A 549 27.00 1.59 -8.34
C GLY A 549 27.85 0.43 -7.85
N THR A 550 28.24 -0.44 -8.76
CA THR A 550 29.21 -1.52 -8.55
C THR A 550 30.42 -1.28 -9.46
N ASP A 551 31.39 -2.16 -9.38
CA ASP A 551 32.54 -2.19 -10.31
C ASP A 551 32.13 -2.42 -11.79
N LYS A 552 30.92 -2.95 -12.02
CA LYS A 552 30.42 -3.28 -13.36
C LYS A 552 29.21 -2.45 -13.79
N LEU A 553 28.40 -1.99 -12.85
CA LEU A 553 27.10 -1.38 -13.13
C LEU A 553 26.97 -0.02 -12.47
N THR A 554 26.54 0.98 -13.20
CA THR A 554 26.10 2.26 -12.66
C THR A 554 24.77 2.11 -11.93
N ARG A 555 24.38 3.12 -11.13
CA ARG A 555 23.05 3.18 -10.47
C ARG A 555 21.91 2.96 -11.45
N GLN A 556 21.96 3.62 -12.61
CA GLN A 556 20.95 3.46 -13.65
C GLN A 556 20.92 2.01 -14.18
N GLN A 557 22.07 1.43 -14.48
CA GLN A 557 22.15 0.05 -14.97
C GLN A 557 21.65 -0.96 -13.93
N ILE A 558 21.92 -0.74 -12.65
CA ILE A 558 21.36 -1.58 -11.57
C ILE A 558 19.82 -1.48 -11.56
N ALA A 559 19.29 -0.27 -11.67
CA ALA A 559 17.83 -0.07 -11.72
C ALA A 559 17.21 -0.70 -12.97
N ASP A 560 17.85 -0.55 -14.12
CA ASP A 560 17.44 -1.17 -15.38
C ASP A 560 17.48 -2.70 -15.31
N GLU A 561 18.52 -3.27 -14.71
CA GLU A 561 18.62 -4.71 -14.47
C GLU A 561 17.56 -5.20 -13.48
N MET A 562 17.32 -4.49 -12.38
CA MET A 562 16.23 -4.84 -11.46
C MET A 562 14.87 -4.83 -12.19
N THR A 563 14.65 -3.85 -13.05
CA THR A 563 13.44 -3.74 -13.88
C THR A 563 13.35 -4.90 -14.88
N ARG A 564 14.42 -5.16 -15.62
CA ARG A 564 14.49 -6.27 -16.60
C ARG A 564 14.25 -7.62 -15.94
N LEU A 565 14.74 -7.79 -14.73
CA LEU A 565 14.57 -8.99 -13.90
C LEU A 565 13.24 -9.02 -13.14
N GLU A 566 12.33 -8.10 -13.44
CA GLU A 566 11.02 -8.01 -12.81
C GLU A 566 11.11 -7.95 -11.26
N MET A 567 12.23 -7.42 -10.75
CA MET A 567 12.43 -7.28 -9.31
C MET A 567 11.64 -6.12 -8.75
N THR A 568 10.87 -6.37 -7.72
CA THR A 568 10.21 -5.32 -6.92
C THR A 568 10.45 -5.47 -5.46
N GLY A 569 10.50 -4.32 -4.81
CA GLY A 569 10.99 -4.15 -3.45
C GLY A 569 12.41 -3.66 -3.44
N GLY A 570 13.10 -3.82 -2.32
CA GLY A 570 14.52 -3.48 -2.17
C GLY A 570 15.41 -4.68 -2.47
N LEU A 571 16.71 -4.42 -2.61
CA LEU A 571 17.70 -5.47 -2.90
C LEU A 571 17.67 -6.65 -1.90
N THR A 572 17.47 -6.39 -0.63
CA THR A 572 17.43 -7.41 0.44
C THR A 572 16.07 -8.07 0.63
N GLY A 573 15.06 -7.60 -0.11
CA GLY A 573 13.71 -8.16 -0.05
C GLY A 573 12.92 -7.79 -1.29
N PHE A 574 12.85 -8.71 -2.23
CA PHE A 574 12.20 -8.50 -3.52
C PHE A 574 11.29 -9.65 -3.93
N GLN A 575 10.38 -9.33 -4.83
CA GLN A 575 9.65 -10.31 -5.62
C GLN A 575 10.17 -10.28 -7.06
N THR A 576 10.23 -11.43 -7.69
CA THR A 576 10.54 -11.62 -9.10
C THR A 576 9.76 -12.81 -9.66
N THR A 577 10.04 -13.27 -10.87
CA THR A 577 9.45 -14.47 -11.46
C THR A 577 10.45 -15.64 -11.47
N ARG A 578 9.93 -16.85 -11.65
CA ARG A 578 10.73 -18.07 -11.76
C ARG A 578 11.85 -17.93 -12.80
N ALA A 579 11.51 -17.41 -13.98
CA ALA A 579 12.46 -17.25 -15.08
C ALA A 579 13.59 -16.28 -14.75
N GLN A 580 13.31 -15.25 -13.96
CA GLN A 580 14.26 -14.18 -13.64
C GLN A 580 15.02 -14.42 -12.34
N LEU A 581 14.53 -15.30 -11.45
CA LEU A 581 15.12 -15.54 -10.13
C LEU A 581 16.63 -15.87 -10.16
N PRO A 582 17.14 -16.74 -11.07
CA PRO A 582 18.56 -17.02 -11.13
C PRO A 582 19.43 -15.79 -11.38
N ALA A 583 19.00 -14.91 -12.28
CA ALA A 583 19.70 -13.68 -12.61
C ALA A 583 19.53 -12.62 -11.51
N ALA A 584 18.36 -12.54 -10.88
CA ALA A 584 18.10 -11.64 -9.74
C ALA A 584 18.99 -11.96 -8.53
N LEU A 585 19.21 -13.25 -8.22
CA LEU A 585 20.12 -13.67 -7.14
C LEU A 585 21.60 -13.36 -7.47
N LYS A 586 21.98 -13.45 -8.75
CA LYS A 586 23.32 -13.01 -9.18
C LYS A 586 23.50 -11.51 -9.03
N LEU A 587 22.52 -10.72 -9.43
CA LEU A 587 22.54 -9.27 -9.25
C LEU A 587 22.60 -8.89 -7.75
N LEU A 588 21.81 -9.56 -6.89
CA LEU A 588 21.88 -9.38 -5.44
C LEU A 588 23.33 -9.60 -4.92
N ALA A 589 23.93 -10.70 -5.27
CA ALA A 589 25.30 -11.02 -4.84
C ALA A 589 26.32 -10.03 -5.40
N GLU A 590 26.18 -9.62 -6.65
CA GLU A 590 27.06 -8.63 -7.29
C GLU A 590 26.98 -7.28 -6.58
N VAL A 591 25.79 -6.78 -6.32
CA VAL A 591 25.61 -5.49 -5.64
C VAL A 591 26.11 -5.55 -4.20
N LEU A 592 25.85 -6.63 -3.46
CA LEU A 592 26.33 -6.78 -2.08
C LEU A 592 27.86 -6.82 -1.99
N ARG A 593 28.53 -7.44 -2.96
CA ARG A 593 29.97 -7.68 -2.96
C ARG A 593 30.77 -6.61 -3.68
N GLY A 594 30.21 -6.04 -4.75
CA GLY A 594 30.91 -5.19 -5.71
C GLY A 594 30.56 -3.70 -5.60
N ALA A 595 29.83 -3.27 -4.56
CA ALA A 595 29.47 -1.87 -4.39
C ALA A 595 30.71 -0.97 -4.30
N THR A 596 30.79 0.09 -5.11
CA THR A 596 31.95 0.96 -5.24
C THR A 596 31.81 2.33 -4.58
N PHE A 597 30.59 2.70 -4.20
CA PHE A 597 30.29 3.96 -3.53
C PHE A 597 30.82 5.19 -4.28
N PRO A 598 30.30 5.50 -5.50
CA PRO A 598 30.73 6.68 -6.25
C PRO A 598 30.50 7.97 -5.46
N ALA A 599 31.45 8.89 -5.50
CA ALA A 599 31.42 10.12 -4.70
C ALA A 599 30.19 10.99 -5.04
N THR A 600 29.88 11.14 -6.31
CA THR A 600 28.71 11.92 -6.77
C THR A 600 27.38 11.34 -6.27
N GLU A 601 27.27 10.01 -6.25
CA GLU A 601 26.08 9.32 -5.73
C GLU A 601 25.99 9.45 -4.20
N TYR A 602 27.12 9.47 -3.52
CA TYR A 602 27.15 9.68 -2.07
C TYR A 602 26.73 11.08 -1.67
N GLU A 603 27.24 12.10 -2.36
CA GLU A 603 26.84 13.48 -2.13
C GLU A 603 25.33 13.69 -2.39
N GLN A 604 24.81 13.02 -3.42
CA GLN A 604 23.39 13.03 -3.71
C GLN A 604 22.61 12.36 -2.59
N LEU A 605 23.01 11.16 -2.15
CA LEU A 605 22.38 10.44 -1.04
C LEU A 605 22.37 11.27 0.24
N GLN A 606 23.49 11.90 0.57
CA GLN A 606 23.60 12.78 1.74
C GLN A 606 22.54 13.89 1.69
N ARG A 607 22.41 14.56 0.56
CA ARG A 607 21.39 15.61 0.35
C ARG A 607 19.97 15.05 0.48
N GLU A 608 19.69 13.91 -0.14
CA GLU A 608 18.39 13.26 -0.06
C GLU A 608 18.01 12.91 1.39
N VAL A 609 18.94 12.28 2.13
CA VAL A 609 18.70 11.86 3.51
C VAL A 609 18.55 13.07 4.44
N VAL A 610 19.42 14.09 4.31
CA VAL A 610 19.33 15.32 5.11
C VAL A 610 17.99 16.02 4.85
N THR A 611 17.56 16.15 3.60
CA THR A 611 16.29 16.78 3.26
C THR A 611 15.12 15.98 3.83
N SER A 612 15.14 14.66 3.69
CA SER A 612 14.11 13.77 4.23
C SER A 612 14.02 13.83 5.77
N LEU A 613 15.16 13.88 6.46
CA LEU A 613 15.19 14.03 7.92
C LEU A 613 14.74 15.42 8.36
N SER A 614 15.15 16.46 7.60
CA SER A 614 14.77 17.85 7.90
C SER A 614 13.27 18.06 7.79
N SER A 615 12.61 17.42 6.81
CA SER A 615 11.15 17.47 6.68
C SER A 615 10.39 16.87 7.87
N GLN A 616 11.09 16.15 8.73
CA GLN A 616 10.51 15.56 9.94
C GLN A 616 10.59 16.47 11.18
N LEU A 617 11.35 17.56 11.11
CA LEU A 617 11.62 18.45 12.25
C LEU A 617 10.39 19.23 12.75
N ASP A 618 9.36 19.33 11.93
CA ASP A 618 8.09 19.96 12.26
C ASP A 618 6.88 19.01 12.10
N ASN A 619 7.15 17.73 11.85
CA ASN A 619 6.12 16.71 11.72
C ASN A 619 5.76 16.13 13.10
N PRO A 620 4.52 16.32 13.61
CA PRO A 620 4.13 15.87 14.93
C PRO A 620 4.32 14.36 15.16
N GLU A 621 4.08 13.55 14.13
CA GLU A 621 4.23 12.10 14.21
C GLU A 621 5.71 11.68 14.35
N ALA A 622 6.59 12.30 13.56
CA ALA A 622 8.03 12.04 13.61
C ALA A 622 8.63 12.50 14.95
N LEU A 623 8.29 13.69 15.39
CA LEU A 623 8.76 14.24 16.66
C LEU A 623 8.29 13.42 17.86
N SER A 624 7.05 12.91 17.84
CA SER A 624 6.56 12.06 18.91
C SER A 624 7.32 10.73 19.00
N ARG A 625 7.68 10.14 17.85
CA ARG A 625 8.51 8.92 17.81
C ARG A 625 9.93 9.18 18.29
N ASP A 626 10.54 10.27 17.83
CA ASP A 626 11.91 10.66 18.20
C ASP A 626 12.03 10.93 19.69
N ALA A 627 11.07 11.67 20.26
CA ALA A 627 11.02 11.97 21.69
C ALA A 627 10.86 10.71 22.54
N ILE A 628 9.97 9.80 22.17
CA ILE A 628 9.81 8.50 22.84
C ILE A 628 11.10 7.67 22.74
N ALA A 629 11.69 7.57 21.56
CA ALA A 629 12.91 6.81 21.36
C ALA A 629 14.08 7.40 22.13
N THR A 630 14.19 8.72 22.19
CA THR A 630 15.18 9.46 22.98
C THR A 630 15.02 9.19 24.48
N HIS A 631 13.79 9.23 24.97
CA HIS A 631 13.50 9.00 26.39
C HIS A 631 13.84 7.56 26.84
N PHE A 632 13.54 6.58 25.99
CA PHE A 632 13.86 5.17 26.27
C PHE A 632 15.30 4.77 25.89
N ASN A 633 16.13 5.73 25.49
CA ASN A 633 17.51 5.51 25.15
C ASN A 633 18.37 5.40 26.42
N THR A 634 18.74 4.20 26.78
CA THR A 634 19.55 3.91 27.99
C THR A 634 21.01 3.62 27.69
N TYR A 635 21.43 3.76 26.46
CA TYR A 635 22.80 3.50 26.00
C TYR A 635 23.55 4.81 25.74
N PRO A 636 24.87 4.87 26.06
CA PRO A 636 25.66 6.08 25.86
C PRO A 636 25.88 6.36 24.37
N PRO A 637 26.19 7.60 24.00
CA PRO A 637 26.67 7.93 22.66
C PRO A 637 27.86 7.05 22.25
N GLY A 638 27.89 6.64 20.99
CA GLY A 638 28.90 5.70 20.45
C GLY A 638 28.50 4.23 20.53
N ASP A 639 27.64 3.84 21.46
CA ASP A 639 27.10 2.48 21.52
C ASP A 639 26.21 2.21 20.30
N PRO A 640 26.32 1.07 19.60
CA PRO A 640 25.48 0.76 18.44
C PRO A 640 23.98 0.65 18.75
N ARG A 641 23.60 0.57 20.02
CA ARG A 641 22.22 0.57 20.50
C ARG A 641 21.67 1.97 20.80
N HIS A 642 22.55 2.97 20.79
CA HIS A 642 22.18 4.35 21.10
C HIS A 642 21.22 4.93 20.06
N HIS A 643 20.10 5.49 20.51
CA HIS A 643 19.22 6.27 19.63
C HIS A 643 19.81 7.67 19.41
N VAL A 644 20.08 8.01 18.18
CA VAL A 644 20.54 9.35 17.80
C VAL A 644 19.33 10.23 17.52
N PRO A 645 19.06 11.27 18.33
CA PRO A 645 17.93 12.17 18.11
C PRO A 645 17.94 12.83 16.74
N LEU A 646 16.78 13.09 16.18
CA LEU A 646 16.59 13.55 14.79
C LEU A 646 17.51 14.68 14.36
N LYS A 647 17.63 15.74 15.17
CA LYS A 647 18.55 16.88 14.89
C LYS A 647 20.02 16.45 14.85
N GLN A 648 20.42 15.58 15.77
CA GLN A 648 21.81 15.07 15.80
C GLN A 648 22.06 14.09 14.65
N ARG A 649 21.05 13.34 14.24
CA ARG A 649 21.15 12.42 13.12
C ARG A 649 21.35 13.17 11.79
N ILE A 650 20.68 14.30 11.59
CA ILE A 650 20.94 15.20 10.44
C ILE A 650 22.41 15.60 10.41
N GLN A 651 22.92 16.11 11.53
CA GLN A 651 24.32 16.52 11.64
C GLN A 651 25.30 15.34 11.46
N ALA A 652 24.94 14.17 11.95
CA ALA A 652 25.76 12.97 11.78
C ALA A 652 25.84 12.56 10.30
N VAL A 653 24.73 12.63 9.58
CA VAL A 653 24.69 12.35 8.12
C VAL A 653 25.54 13.37 7.37
N GLU A 654 25.40 14.67 7.65
CA GLU A 654 26.17 15.74 7.00
C GLU A 654 27.68 15.59 7.21
N LYS A 655 28.10 15.16 8.39
CA LYS A 655 29.51 15.05 8.79
C LYS A 655 30.15 13.72 8.43
N THR A 656 29.39 12.70 8.06
CA THR A 656 29.97 11.39 7.77
C THR A 656 30.68 11.43 6.42
N PRO A 657 31.99 11.17 6.36
CA PRO A 657 32.70 11.17 5.10
C PRO A 657 32.48 9.87 4.33
N LEU A 658 32.53 9.92 3.00
CA LEU A 658 32.42 8.75 2.11
C LEU A 658 33.37 7.61 2.51
N GLU A 659 34.59 7.93 2.92
CA GLU A 659 35.60 6.94 3.31
C GLU A 659 35.16 6.12 4.55
N ALA A 660 34.42 6.70 5.47
CA ALA A 660 33.86 5.96 6.61
C ALA A 660 32.80 4.94 6.12
N VAL A 661 32.01 5.29 5.12
CA VAL A 661 30.97 4.43 4.51
C VAL A 661 31.62 3.28 3.74
N LYS A 662 32.64 3.57 2.91
CA LYS A 662 33.44 2.55 2.21
C LYS A 662 34.10 1.60 3.18
N LYS A 663 34.72 2.16 4.23
CA LYS A 663 35.39 1.37 5.28
C LYS A 663 34.40 0.47 6.01
N TYR A 664 33.19 0.97 6.31
CA TYR A 664 32.14 0.15 6.92
C TYR A 664 31.80 -1.04 6.03
N HIS A 665 31.56 -0.83 4.75
CA HIS A 665 31.29 -1.93 3.82
C HIS A 665 32.45 -2.92 3.76
N ALA A 666 33.69 -2.43 3.63
CA ALA A 666 34.87 -3.28 3.51
C ALA A 666 35.20 -4.08 4.77
N ASP A 667 34.82 -3.59 5.95
CA ASP A 667 35.10 -4.26 7.24
C ASP A 667 34.00 -5.27 7.59
N PHE A 668 32.75 -4.96 7.26
CA PHE A 668 31.59 -5.68 7.82
C PHE A 668 30.86 -6.56 6.81
N TYR A 669 30.73 -6.16 5.54
CA TYR A 669 29.91 -6.92 4.60
C TYR A 669 30.51 -8.29 4.28
N GLY A 670 29.69 -9.34 4.43
CA GLY A 670 30.08 -10.73 4.25
C GLY A 670 29.07 -11.68 4.90
N THR A 671 29.30 -12.97 4.80
CA THR A 671 28.43 -14.03 5.35
C THR A 671 28.85 -14.47 6.77
N ALA A 672 29.27 -13.53 7.65
CA ALA A 672 29.57 -13.86 9.04
C ALA A 672 28.33 -14.42 9.79
N ARG A 673 27.16 -13.94 9.45
CA ARG A 673 25.87 -14.46 9.84
C ARG A 673 24.82 -13.98 8.85
N GLY A 674 24.03 -14.88 8.30
CA GLY A 674 23.00 -14.47 7.36
C GLY A 674 21.86 -15.47 7.23
N GLU A 675 20.71 -14.97 6.84
CA GLU A 675 19.54 -15.74 6.51
C GLU A 675 18.99 -15.32 5.15
N ILE A 676 18.63 -16.31 4.33
CA ILE A 676 17.93 -16.13 3.06
C ILE A 676 16.65 -16.96 3.10
N SER A 677 15.55 -16.41 2.66
CA SER A 677 14.31 -17.15 2.44
C SER A 677 13.81 -16.92 1.03
N ILE A 678 13.44 -17.99 0.35
CA ILE A 678 12.91 -18.01 -1.01
C ILE A 678 11.59 -18.77 -1.00
N VAL A 679 10.50 -18.08 -1.35
CA VAL A 679 9.13 -18.60 -1.33
C VAL A 679 8.47 -18.32 -2.67
N GLY A 680 7.98 -19.35 -3.36
CA GLY A 680 7.28 -19.20 -4.63
C GLY A 680 7.60 -20.28 -5.66
N ASP A 681 7.45 -19.94 -6.94
CA ASP A 681 7.65 -20.91 -8.03
C ASP A 681 9.11 -20.94 -8.52
N PHE A 682 9.87 -21.91 -8.09
CA PHE A 682 11.27 -22.09 -8.49
C PHE A 682 11.71 -23.55 -8.44
N ASP A 683 12.85 -23.84 -9.09
CA ASP A 683 13.54 -25.14 -8.95
C ASP A 683 14.48 -25.09 -7.74
N GLU A 684 14.22 -25.94 -6.78
CA GLU A 684 14.93 -25.93 -5.49
C GLU A 684 16.42 -26.28 -5.65
N LYS A 685 16.76 -27.26 -6.49
CA LYS A 685 18.13 -27.71 -6.67
C LYS A 685 18.97 -26.70 -7.43
N GLU A 686 18.39 -26.11 -8.46
CA GLU A 686 19.01 -25.04 -9.24
C GLU A 686 19.33 -23.84 -8.36
N ILE A 687 18.34 -23.38 -7.58
CA ILE A 687 18.48 -22.20 -6.73
C ILE A 687 19.44 -22.44 -5.56
N GLU A 688 19.43 -23.60 -4.96
CA GLU A 688 20.44 -23.96 -3.95
C GLU A 688 21.86 -23.90 -4.51
N ALA A 689 22.10 -24.51 -5.67
CA ALA A 689 23.42 -24.50 -6.31
C ALA A 689 23.87 -23.06 -6.63
N LEU A 690 22.97 -22.24 -7.10
CA LEU A 690 23.24 -20.86 -7.44
C LEU A 690 23.54 -19.99 -6.22
N VAL A 691 22.80 -20.13 -5.11
CA VAL A 691 23.08 -19.41 -3.87
C VAL A 691 24.41 -19.86 -3.29
N ARG A 692 24.73 -21.15 -3.32
CA ARG A 692 26.06 -21.65 -2.93
C ARG A 692 27.18 -20.99 -3.73
N GLN A 693 27.02 -20.88 -5.02
CA GLN A 693 28.01 -20.21 -5.91
C GLN A 693 28.11 -18.71 -5.65
N ALA A 694 26.96 -18.02 -5.53
CA ALA A 694 26.87 -16.58 -5.39
C ALA A 694 27.51 -16.05 -4.09
N PHE A 695 27.39 -16.80 -2.99
CA PHE A 695 27.91 -16.43 -1.68
C PHE A 695 29.18 -17.19 -1.26
N ALA A 696 29.74 -18.04 -2.13
CA ALA A 696 30.98 -18.72 -1.84
C ALA A 696 32.13 -17.73 -1.57
N GLY A 697 32.90 -17.98 -0.50
CA GLY A 697 34.08 -17.21 -0.16
C GLY A 697 33.82 -15.73 0.22
N TRP A 698 32.58 -15.32 0.41
CA TRP A 698 32.24 -13.96 0.82
C TRP A 698 32.22 -13.86 2.35
N ALA A 699 33.37 -13.60 2.96
CA ALA A 699 33.51 -13.53 4.40
C ALA A 699 33.59 -12.09 4.90
N SER A 700 32.98 -11.75 6.02
CA SER A 700 33.18 -10.51 6.74
C SER A 700 34.57 -10.52 7.42
N LYS A 701 35.24 -9.36 7.45
CA LYS A 701 36.49 -9.20 8.21
C LYS A 701 36.24 -9.05 9.71
N ALA A 702 35.10 -8.41 10.07
CA ALA A 702 34.72 -8.24 11.47
C ALA A 702 34.07 -9.52 12.00
N PRO A 703 34.44 -9.95 13.23
CA PRO A 703 33.72 -11.05 13.89
C PRO A 703 32.28 -10.64 14.16
N TYR A 704 31.39 -11.63 14.16
CA TYR A 704 30.02 -11.43 14.55
C TYR A 704 29.77 -11.89 15.97
N ALA A 705 29.27 -11.00 16.80
CA ALA A 705 28.56 -11.34 18.02
C ALA A 705 27.29 -10.52 18.13
N ARG A 706 26.26 -11.12 18.66
CA ARG A 706 24.98 -10.44 18.77
C ARG A 706 25.06 -9.21 19.66
N VAL A 707 24.43 -8.14 19.23
CA VAL A 707 24.24 -6.90 20.00
C VAL A 707 22.90 -7.00 20.76
N ASP A 708 22.96 -7.45 22.00
CA ASP A 708 21.79 -7.68 22.84
C ASP A 708 21.25 -6.36 23.42
N ARG A 709 19.93 -6.28 23.58
CA ARG A 709 19.24 -5.16 24.23
C ARG A 709 18.55 -5.64 25.50
N GLU A 710 18.95 -5.15 26.64
CA GLU A 710 18.39 -5.51 27.94
C GLU A 710 17.20 -4.63 28.29
N TYR A 711 16.24 -5.20 29.00
CA TYR A 711 15.19 -4.41 29.65
C TYR A 711 15.81 -3.53 30.72
N ARG A 712 15.50 -2.25 30.66
CA ARG A 712 15.88 -1.26 31.68
C ARG A 712 14.66 -0.40 31.99
N SER A 713 14.33 -0.29 33.29
CA SER A 713 13.23 0.57 33.74
C SER A 713 13.61 2.04 33.53
N VAL A 714 12.71 2.76 32.90
CA VAL A 714 12.83 4.21 32.66
C VAL A 714 11.76 4.94 33.48
N GLN A 715 12.12 6.07 34.10
CA GLN A 715 11.15 6.86 34.84
C GLN A 715 10.12 7.49 33.89
N PRO A 716 8.84 7.40 34.16
CA PRO A 716 7.82 7.94 33.29
C PRO A 716 7.87 9.47 33.26
N VAL A 717 7.66 10.04 32.09
CA VAL A 717 7.51 11.48 31.91
C VAL A 717 6.27 11.80 31.09
N ARG A 718 5.75 13.01 31.29
CA ARG A 718 4.78 13.61 30.38
C ARG A 718 5.42 14.83 29.75
N ALA A 719 5.63 14.78 28.43
CA ALA A 719 6.26 15.84 27.65
C ALA A 719 5.26 16.43 26.63
N PHE A 720 5.39 17.73 26.40
CA PHE A 720 4.69 18.44 25.34
C PHE A 720 5.73 19.10 24.41
N ILE A 721 5.58 18.90 23.10
CA ILE A 721 6.43 19.52 22.06
C ILE A 721 5.52 20.41 21.22
N ASP A 722 5.85 21.68 21.17
CA ASP A 722 5.10 22.67 20.42
C ASP A 722 5.44 22.60 18.92
N THR A 723 4.41 22.46 18.10
CA THR A 723 4.49 22.52 16.63
C THR A 723 3.47 23.54 16.13
N PRO A 724 3.83 24.82 16.08
CA PRO A 724 2.93 25.89 15.67
C PRO A 724 2.35 25.68 14.26
N ASP A 725 1.13 26.17 14.04
CA ASP A 725 0.38 26.11 12.76
C ASP A 725 -0.06 24.70 12.29
N LYS A 726 0.21 23.66 13.07
CA LYS A 726 -0.29 22.32 12.71
C LYS A 726 -1.77 22.19 13.11
N GLU A 727 -2.55 21.62 12.20
CA GLU A 727 -3.99 21.38 12.43
C GLU A 727 -4.25 20.10 13.23
N ASN A 728 -3.24 19.26 13.38
CA ASN A 728 -3.31 18.03 14.16
C ASN A 728 -2.24 17.99 15.24
N ALA A 729 -2.61 17.38 16.35
CA ALA A 729 -1.70 16.96 17.41
C ALA A 729 -1.61 15.44 17.46
N VAL A 730 -0.46 14.95 17.86
CA VAL A 730 -0.21 13.52 18.10
C VAL A 730 0.01 13.29 19.57
N PHE A 731 -0.66 12.33 20.15
CA PHE A 731 -0.34 11.82 21.48
C PHE A 731 0.17 10.38 21.39
N ARG A 732 1.24 10.10 22.11
CA ARG A 732 1.89 8.78 22.11
C ARG A 732 2.33 8.41 23.51
N ALA A 733 2.07 7.17 23.89
CA ALA A 733 2.56 6.62 25.15
C ALA A 733 3.31 5.32 24.92
N ARG A 734 4.29 5.03 25.77
CA ARG A 734 5.05 3.78 25.77
C ARG A 734 5.36 3.30 27.18
N LEU A 735 5.35 2.00 27.32
CA LEU A 735 5.80 1.26 28.50
C LEU A 735 6.62 0.05 28.03
N ASP A 736 7.85 -0.07 28.49
CA ASP A 736 8.66 -1.26 28.23
C ASP A 736 8.40 -2.32 29.31
N LEU A 737 8.42 -3.58 28.89
CA LEU A 737 8.04 -4.74 29.70
C LEU A 737 9.14 -5.80 29.70
N PRO A 738 9.45 -6.46 30.85
CA PRO A 738 10.41 -7.56 30.90
C PRO A 738 9.76 -8.88 30.41
N LEU A 739 9.35 -8.91 29.15
CA LEU A 739 8.55 -9.98 28.56
C LEU A 739 9.14 -10.42 27.21
N ARG A 740 8.99 -11.68 26.88
CA ARG A 740 9.40 -12.29 25.63
C ARG A 740 8.24 -13.08 24.99
N ASP A 741 8.33 -13.39 23.70
CA ASP A 741 7.28 -14.08 22.94
C ASP A 741 7.00 -15.52 23.39
N ASP A 742 7.94 -16.17 24.09
CA ASP A 742 7.76 -17.51 24.67
C ASP A 742 7.29 -17.51 26.14
N ASP A 743 7.19 -16.33 26.77
CA ASP A 743 6.65 -16.22 28.12
C ASP A 743 5.22 -16.79 28.21
N PRO A 744 4.83 -17.41 29.34
CA PRO A 744 3.48 -17.93 29.53
C PRO A 744 2.37 -16.87 29.36
N ASP A 745 2.63 -15.63 29.76
CA ASP A 745 1.66 -14.52 29.73
C ASP A 745 1.59 -13.83 28.36
N ALA A 746 2.53 -14.09 27.42
CA ALA A 746 2.59 -13.42 26.13
C ALA A 746 1.31 -13.59 25.27
N PRO A 747 0.69 -14.80 25.17
CA PRO A 747 -0.57 -14.92 24.44
C PRO A 747 -1.72 -14.15 25.07
N ALA A 748 -1.81 -14.14 26.39
CA ALA A 748 -2.85 -13.43 27.13
C ALA A 748 -2.73 -11.92 26.95
N LEU A 749 -1.52 -11.38 27.03
CA LEU A 749 -1.26 -9.96 26.81
C LEU A 749 -1.48 -9.56 25.33
N THR A 750 -1.20 -10.45 24.38
CA THR A 750 -1.51 -10.25 22.96
C THR A 750 -3.02 -10.09 22.74
N ILE A 751 -3.84 -10.95 23.38
CA ILE A 751 -5.30 -10.86 23.32
C ILE A 751 -5.78 -9.56 23.98
N ALA A 752 -5.24 -9.18 25.14
CA ALA A 752 -5.58 -7.95 25.81
C ALA A 752 -5.32 -6.70 24.94
N ASN A 753 -4.15 -6.67 24.27
CA ASN A 753 -3.80 -5.61 23.32
C ASN A 753 -4.75 -5.55 22.13
N GLU A 754 -5.14 -6.72 21.57
CA GLU A 754 -6.10 -6.79 20.46
C GLU A 754 -7.44 -6.17 20.82
N ILE A 755 -7.98 -6.48 22.00
CA ILE A 755 -9.25 -5.92 22.49
C ILE A 755 -9.12 -4.43 22.75
N LEU A 756 -8.00 -4.01 23.30
CA LEU A 756 -7.80 -2.61 23.70
C LEU A 756 -7.68 -1.69 22.46
N GLY A 757 -6.80 -2.01 21.52
CA GLY A 757 -6.53 -1.14 20.39
C GLY A 757 -5.63 -1.74 19.30
N GLY A 758 -5.27 -3.04 19.39
CA GLY A 758 -4.33 -3.70 18.50
C GLY A 758 -4.93 -4.20 17.19
N GLY A 759 -6.22 -4.43 17.16
CA GLY A 759 -6.91 -4.95 15.97
C GLY A 759 -7.00 -3.91 14.85
N SER A 760 -7.02 -4.38 13.62
CA SER A 760 -7.17 -3.54 12.41
C SER A 760 -8.58 -2.95 12.23
N GLY A 761 -9.56 -3.41 13.04
CA GLY A 761 -10.95 -2.98 12.95
C GLY A 761 -11.28 -1.76 13.81
N MET A 762 -12.41 -1.13 13.51
CA MET A 762 -12.92 0.02 14.26
C MET A 762 -13.65 -0.34 15.56
N SER A 763 -13.68 -1.61 15.94
CA SER A 763 -14.47 -2.12 17.09
C SER A 763 -13.67 -2.35 18.37
N ASN A 764 -12.35 -2.03 18.38
CA ASN A 764 -11.57 -2.11 19.63
C ASN A 764 -11.98 -1.01 20.61
N ARG A 765 -11.66 -1.19 21.90
CA ARG A 765 -12.10 -0.29 22.97
C ARG A 765 -11.65 1.16 22.80
N LEU A 766 -10.41 1.38 22.35
CA LEU A 766 -9.88 2.73 22.14
C LEU A 766 -10.58 3.43 20.98
N MET A 767 -10.80 2.75 19.87
CA MET A 767 -11.54 3.30 18.73
C MET A 767 -13.00 3.61 19.11
N ASN A 768 -13.65 2.67 19.81
CA ASN A 768 -15.01 2.88 20.30
C ASN A 768 -15.11 4.10 21.24
N ARG A 769 -14.12 4.27 22.15
CA ARG A 769 -14.13 5.36 23.12
C ARG A 769 -13.77 6.70 22.47
N LEU A 770 -12.59 6.80 21.82
CA LEU A 770 -12.05 8.09 21.40
C LEU A 770 -12.57 8.52 20.03
N ARG A 771 -12.87 7.57 19.11
CA ARG A 771 -13.38 7.90 17.79
C ARG A 771 -14.91 7.90 17.74
N GLN A 772 -15.54 6.77 18.08
CA GLN A 772 -16.97 6.61 17.84
C GLN A 772 -17.85 7.32 18.88
N LYS A 773 -17.47 7.25 20.18
CA LYS A 773 -18.27 7.83 21.26
C LYS A 773 -17.97 9.30 21.48
N ASP A 774 -16.69 9.65 21.59
CA ASP A 774 -16.28 10.99 22.01
C ASP A 774 -15.88 11.90 20.85
N GLY A 775 -15.63 11.35 19.63
CA GLY A 775 -15.25 12.10 18.45
C GLY A 775 -13.93 12.87 18.56
N LEU A 776 -13.02 12.42 19.44
CA LEU A 776 -11.80 13.15 19.79
C LEU A 776 -10.62 12.84 18.87
N SER A 777 -10.66 11.72 18.17
CA SER A 777 -9.52 11.20 17.41
C SER A 777 -9.99 10.55 16.12
N TYR A 778 -9.29 10.82 15.01
CA TYR A 778 -9.49 10.09 13.76
C TYR A 778 -9.02 8.64 13.87
N GLY A 779 -7.90 8.41 14.53
CA GLY A 779 -7.35 7.08 14.71
C GLY A 779 -6.57 6.98 16.01
N VAL A 780 -6.88 5.97 16.78
CA VAL A 780 -6.20 5.63 18.03
C VAL A 780 -6.00 4.12 18.09
N GLY A 781 -4.85 3.69 18.53
CA GLY A 781 -4.56 2.26 18.63
C GLY A 781 -3.55 1.96 19.72
N SER A 782 -3.38 0.67 19.99
CA SER A 782 -2.32 0.14 20.83
C SER A 782 -1.49 -0.89 20.09
N GLY A 783 -0.23 -1.05 20.48
CA GLY A 783 0.68 -2.04 19.93
C GLY A 783 1.45 -2.76 21.03
N LEU A 784 1.62 -4.04 20.88
CA LEU A 784 2.47 -4.87 21.73
C LEU A 784 3.56 -5.52 20.86
N ALA A 785 4.79 -5.07 21.00
CA ALA A 785 5.95 -5.68 20.37
C ALA A 785 6.68 -6.56 21.39
N LEU A 786 6.65 -7.87 21.19
CA LEU A 786 7.31 -8.85 22.05
C LEU A 786 8.75 -9.10 21.58
N GLY A 787 9.70 -9.10 22.49
CA GLY A 787 11.05 -9.55 22.18
C GLY A 787 11.08 -11.06 21.87
N SER A 788 11.90 -11.46 20.91
CA SER A 788 12.04 -12.89 20.57
C SER A 788 13.27 -13.54 21.21
N ARG A 789 14.21 -12.75 21.67
CA ARG A 789 15.43 -13.23 22.34
C ARG A 789 15.59 -12.61 23.72
N GLU A 790 15.58 -11.30 23.77
CA GLU A 790 15.66 -10.57 25.04
C GLU A 790 14.28 -10.43 25.67
N ARG A 791 14.24 -10.41 27.00
CA ARG A 791 13.04 -10.10 27.77
C ARG A 791 12.77 -8.58 27.72
N LEU A 792 12.56 -8.08 26.53
CA LEU A 792 12.25 -6.68 26.27
C LEU A 792 11.08 -6.60 25.30
N ALA A 793 9.92 -6.30 25.80
CA ALA A 793 8.74 -5.97 25.02
C ALA A 793 8.39 -4.50 25.18
N SER A 794 7.66 -3.93 24.24
CA SER A 794 7.11 -2.58 24.36
C SER A 794 5.60 -2.60 24.12
N PHE A 795 4.88 -1.97 25.06
CA PHE A 795 3.47 -1.64 24.90
C PHE A 795 3.36 -0.16 24.55
N THR A 796 2.72 0.13 23.45
CA THR A 796 2.53 1.51 22.95
C THR A 796 1.07 1.80 22.76
N VAL A 797 0.67 3.04 23.01
CA VAL A 797 -0.66 3.55 22.68
C VAL A 797 -0.49 4.92 22.06
N GLY A 798 -1.30 5.26 21.06
CA GLY A 798 -1.22 6.59 20.48
C GLY A 798 -2.33 6.85 19.47
N GLY A 799 -2.49 8.12 19.15
CA GLY A 799 -3.51 8.58 18.21
C GLY A 799 -3.27 10.01 17.78
N ILE A 800 -4.11 10.43 16.86
CA ILE A 800 -4.11 11.79 16.30
C ILE A 800 -5.41 12.48 16.70
N ALA A 801 -5.31 13.72 17.16
CA ALA A 801 -6.46 14.53 17.54
C ALA A 801 -6.26 15.98 17.08
N ALA A 802 -7.33 16.74 16.98
CA ALA A 802 -7.21 18.19 16.85
C ALA A 802 -6.49 18.78 18.09
N PRO A 803 -5.64 19.80 17.96
CA PRO A 803 -4.86 20.34 19.07
C PRO A 803 -5.70 20.69 20.30
N GLN A 804 -6.89 21.28 20.10
CA GLN A 804 -7.82 21.62 21.18
C GLN A 804 -8.40 20.40 21.90
N ASN A 805 -8.40 19.23 21.24
CA ASN A 805 -8.96 17.99 21.77
C ASN A 805 -7.90 17.06 22.38
N VAL A 806 -6.60 17.31 22.15
CA VAL A 806 -5.54 16.37 22.50
C VAL A 806 -5.45 16.06 23.99
N THR A 807 -5.69 17.06 24.84
CA THR A 807 -5.70 16.88 26.31
C THR A 807 -6.89 16.02 26.75
N GLN A 808 -8.02 16.20 26.11
CA GLN A 808 -9.23 15.39 26.37
C GLN A 808 -9.05 13.97 25.82
N ALA A 809 -8.40 13.82 24.68
CA ALA A 809 -8.07 12.52 24.11
C ALA A 809 -7.09 11.73 25.01
N GLU A 810 -6.05 12.39 25.56
CA GLU A 810 -5.17 11.78 26.56
C GLU A 810 -5.94 11.33 27.81
N LYS A 811 -6.85 12.19 28.31
CA LYS A 811 -7.68 11.86 29.48
C LYS A 811 -8.57 10.65 29.21
N ALA A 812 -9.27 10.63 28.06
CA ALA A 812 -10.13 9.52 27.66
C ALA A 812 -9.34 8.22 27.49
N LEU A 813 -8.12 8.29 26.94
CA LEU A 813 -7.20 7.16 26.86
C LEU A 813 -6.85 6.62 28.25
N ARG A 814 -6.46 7.47 29.18
CA ARG A 814 -6.10 7.06 30.55
C ARG A 814 -7.29 6.47 31.31
N GLU A 815 -8.47 7.03 31.11
CA GLU A 815 -9.73 6.49 31.67
C GLU A 815 -10.01 5.09 31.13
N GLU A 816 -9.84 4.88 29.80
CA GLU A 816 -10.06 3.57 29.17
C GLU A 816 -9.06 2.52 29.64
N LEU A 817 -7.78 2.87 29.75
CA LEU A 817 -6.77 2.00 30.36
C LEU A 817 -7.12 1.63 31.80
N THR A 818 -7.54 2.63 32.60
CA THR A 818 -7.96 2.41 34.01
C THR A 818 -9.19 1.55 34.09
N ARG A 819 -10.16 1.74 33.19
CA ARG A 819 -11.36 0.91 33.09
C ARG A 819 -11.01 -0.53 32.71
N ALA A 820 -10.13 -0.74 31.75
CA ALA A 820 -9.68 -2.07 31.37
C ALA A 820 -8.97 -2.81 32.52
N LEU A 821 -8.20 -2.10 33.34
CA LEU A 821 -7.56 -2.65 34.54
C LEU A 821 -8.55 -3.00 35.64
N LYS A 822 -9.55 -2.12 35.87
CA LYS A 822 -10.55 -2.29 36.93
C LYS A 822 -11.57 -3.36 36.58
N ASP A 823 -12.25 -3.18 35.45
CA ASP A 823 -13.41 -3.99 35.05
C ASP A 823 -12.99 -5.28 34.31
N GLY A 824 -11.79 -5.27 33.73
CA GLY A 824 -11.27 -6.37 32.91
C GLY A 824 -11.87 -6.40 31.50
N PHE A 825 -11.54 -7.47 30.78
CA PHE A 825 -12.10 -7.84 29.49
C PHE A 825 -13.13 -8.96 29.68
N THR A 826 -14.23 -8.88 28.98
CA THR A 826 -15.30 -9.87 29.04
C THR A 826 -14.95 -11.16 28.30
N ALA A 827 -15.61 -12.25 28.60
CA ALA A 827 -15.43 -13.52 27.89
C ALA A 827 -15.71 -13.38 26.37
N ALA A 828 -16.74 -12.62 26.02
CA ALA A 828 -17.09 -12.37 24.62
C ALA A 828 -15.99 -11.61 23.87
N GLU A 829 -15.43 -10.53 24.46
CA GLU A 829 -14.31 -9.79 23.86
C GLU A 829 -13.08 -10.68 23.67
N VAL A 830 -12.77 -11.51 24.65
CA VAL A 830 -11.64 -12.45 24.59
C VAL A 830 -11.83 -13.48 23.49
N ASP A 831 -13.03 -14.06 23.37
CA ASP A 831 -13.33 -15.04 22.32
C ASP A 831 -13.29 -14.43 20.92
N ASP A 832 -13.83 -13.22 20.75
CA ASP A 832 -13.81 -12.50 19.48
C ASP A 832 -12.39 -12.10 19.07
N ALA A 833 -11.56 -11.60 20.01
CA ALA A 833 -10.16 -11.27 19.78
C ALA A 833 -9.34 -12.52 19.40
N LYS A 834 -9.56 -13.66 20.08
CA LYS A 834 -8.91 -14.93 19.71
C LYS A 834 -9.23 -15.33 18.28
N LYS A 835 -10.50 -15.31 17.89
CA LYS A 835 -10.93 -15.66 16.54
C LYS A 835 -10.27 -14.74 15.51
N GLY A 836 -10.34 -13.42 15.72
CA GLY A 836 -9.72 -12.41 14.86
C GLY A 836 -8.22 -12.61 14.72
N LEU A 837 -7.50 -12.76 15.83
CA LEU A 837 -6.05 -13.00 15.84
C LEU A 837 -5.66 -14.27 15.08
N LEU A 838 -6.36 -15.39 15.32
CA LEU A 838 -6.06 -16.67 14.67
C LEU A 838 -6.31 -16.59 13.15
N GLN A 839 -7.41 -15.95 12.75
CA GLN A 839 -7.72 -15.76 11.33
C GLN A 839 -6.70 -14.81 10.65
N SER A 840 -6.37 -13.69 11.29
CA SER A 840 -5.35 -12.76 10.79
C SER A 840 -3.98 -13.45 10.64
N ARG A 841 -3.56 -14.26 11.60
CA ARG A 841 -2.31 -15.03 11.52
C ARG A 841 -2.31 -16.03 10.38
N LEU A 842 -3.45 -16.70 10.15
CA LEU A 842 -3.62 -17.62 9.03
C LEU A 842 -3.58 -16.90 7.69
N LEU A 843 -4.29 -15.77 7.57
CA LEU A 843 -4.26 -14.91 6.37
C LEU A 843 -2.83 -14.42 6.07
N ASN A 844 -2.10 -13.99 7.09
CA ASN A 844 -0.71 -13.56 6.95
C ASN A 844 0.20 -14.68 6.44
N ARG A 845 0.03 -15.93 6.91
CA ARG A 845 0.77 -17.08 6.40
C ARG A 845 0.42 -17.47 4.96
N ALA A 846 -0.69 -17.00 4.44
CA ALA A 846 -1.03 -17.18 3.03
C ALA A 846 -0.28 -16.22 2.10
N GLN A 847 0.38 -15.18 2.64
CA GLN A 847 1.11 -14.18 1.87
C GLN A 847 2.60 -14.53 1.77
N ASP A 848 3.07 -14.77 0.54
CA ASP A 848 4.46 -15.17 0.30
C ASP A 848 5.52 -14.20 0.84
N PRO A 849 5.37 -12.86 0.72
CA PRO A 849 6.31 -11.93 1.33
C PRO A 849 6.38 -12.04 2.85
N VAL A 850 5.24 -12.32 3.50
CA VAL A 850 5.16 -12.52 4.96
C VAL A 850 5.80 -13.85 5.36
N LEU A 851 5.56 -14.92 4.59
CA LEU A 851 6.22 -16.21 4.79
C LEU A 851 7.74 -16.09 4.65
N ALA A 852 8.20 -15.39 3.61
CA ALA A 852 9.62 -15.18 3.38
C ALA A 852 10.26 -14.40 4.56
N GLY A 853 9.62 -13.34 5.05
CA GLY A 853 10.07 -12.60 6.22
C GLY A 853 10.06 -13.43 7.50
N ALA A 854 9.01 -14.23 7.71
CA ALA A 854 8.90 -15.12 8.87
C ALA A 854 10.00 -16.19 8.87
N TRP A 855 10.35 -16.74 7.72
CA TRP A 855 11.44 -17.72 7.62
C TRP A 855 12.81 -17.11 7.95
N VAL A 856 13.10 -15.89 7.47
CA VAL A 856 14.35 -15.19 7.85
C VAL A 856 14.44 -15.04 9.38
N SER A 857 13.35 -14.62 10.02
CA SER A 857 13.28 -14.51 11.48
C SER A 857 13.42 -15.87 12.17
N ASN A 858 12.75 -16.89 11.68
CA ASN A 858 12.81 -18.25 12.25
C ASN A 858 14.23 -18.84 12.12
N LEU A 859 14.89 -18.68 11.00
CA LEU A 859 16.28 -19.15 10.78
C LEU A 859 17.25 -18.49 11.77
N ASP A 860 17.12 -17.18 11.99
CA ASP A 860 17.92 -16.47 13.00
C ASP A 860 17.69 -17.03 14.41
N LEU A 861 16.41 -17.22 14.75
CA LEU A 861 16.01 -17.69 16.09
C LEU A 861 16.24 -19.20 16.32
N GLY A 862 16.58 -19.95 15.28
CA GLY A 862 16.64 -21.41 15.34
C GLY A 862 15.26 -22.04 15.55
N ARG A 863 14.20 -21.43 15.01
CA ARG A 863 12.80 -21.84 15.11
C ARG A 863 12.27 -22.31 13.74
N THR A 864 11.12 -22.97 13.78
CA THR A 864 10.28 -23.26 12.62
C THR A 864 8.86 -22.71 12.87
N PHE A 865 7.95 -22.95 11.96
CA PHE A 865 6.53 -22.61 12.17
C PHE A 865 5.87 -23.42 13.30
N ALA A 866 6.50 -24.48 13.77
CA ALA A 866 6.07 -25.18 15.00
C ALA A 866 5.99 -24.24 16.21
N PHE A 867 6.88 -23.25 16.33
CA PHE A 867 6.78 -22.22 17.37
C PHE A 867 5.51 -21.35 17.20
N SER A 868 5.21 -20.95 15.97
CA SER A 868 3.98 -20.21 15.67
C SER A 868 2.73 -21.04 16.00
N LYS A 869 2.74 -22.34 15.70
CA LYS A 869 1.66 -23.27 16.06
C LYS A 869 1.48 -23.38 17.56
N GLN A 870 2.57 -23.59 18.30
CA GLN A 870 2.53 -23.63 19.77
C GLN A 870 2.01 -22.32 20.37
N PHE A 871 2.40 -21.19 19.82
CA PHE A 871 1.87 -19.90 20.25
C PHE A 871 0.37 -19.76 19.99
N GLU A 872 -0.12 -20.21 18.82
CA GLU A 872 -1.55 -20.20 18.48
C GLU A 872 -2.34 -21.20 19.34
N ASP A 873 -1.77 -22.36 19.68
CA ASP A 873 -2.40 -23.32 20.58
C ASP A 873 -2.54 -22.73 22.00
N ARG A 874 -1.52 -22.02 22.46
CA ARG A 874 -1.59 -21.26 23.71
C ARG A 874 -2.63 -20.13 23.62
N LEU A 875 -2.70 -19.39 22.51
CA LEU A 875 -3.76 -18.38 22.30
C LEU A 875 -5.16 -18.97 22.44
N ARG A 876 -5.40 -20.15 21.85
CA ARG A 876 -6.70 -20.85 21.96
C ARG A 876 -7.04 -21.21 23.39
N ALA A 877 -6.03 -21.64 24.16
CA ALA A 877 -6.19 -22.11 25.53
C ALA A 877 -6.34 -20.99 26.57
N VAL A 878 -5.94 -19.75 26.27
CA VAL A 878 -6.02 -18.63 27.23
C VAL A 878 -7.45 -18.40 27.70
N THR A 879 -7.66 -18.24 29.00
CA THR A 879 -8.97 -17.88 29.58
C THR A 879 -9.13 -16.36 29.77
N PRO A 880 -10.35 -15.85 29.91
CA PRO A 880 -10.58 -14.43 30.24
C PRO A 880 -9.88 -13.98 31.52
N GLU A 881 -9.81 -14.87 32.53
CA GLU A 881 -9.14 -14.60 33.81
C GLU A 881 -7.63 -14.41 33.59
N GLN A 882 -7.02 -15.24 32.74
CA GLN A 882 -5.60 -15.12 32.39
C GLN A 882 -5.31 -13.83 31.60
N VAL A 883 -6.20 -13.42 30.67
CA VAL A 883 -6.08 -12.16 29.95
C VAL A 883 -6.09 -10.99 30.94
N ASN A 884 -7.06 -10.98 31.85
CA ASN A 884 -7.21 -9.94 32.85
C ASN A 884 -6.05 -9.93 33.86
N ALA A 885 -5.57 -11.08 34.28
CA ALA A 885 -4.43 -11.21 35.19
C ALA A 885 -3.13 -10.69 34.52
N ALA A 886 -2.87 -11.09 33.28
CA ALA A 886 -1.71 -10.64 32.52
C ALA A 886 -1.75 -9.11 32.30
N PHE A 887 -2.90 -8.57 31.90
CA PHE A 887 -3.04 -7.13 31.70
C PHE A 887 -2.76 -6.33 32.96
N ARG A 888 -3.33 -6.74 34.12
CA ARG A 888 -3.07 -6.10 35.42
C ARG A 888 -1.63 -6.27 35.90
N LYS A 889 -0.97 -7.37 35.55
CA LYS A 889 0.41 -7.64 35.94
C LYS A 889 1.41 -6.73 35.21
N TYR A 890 1.19 -6.48 33.93
CA TYR A 890 2.18 -5.82 33.08
C TYR A 890 1.85 -4.37 32.75
N ILE A 891 0.56 -3.98 32.68
CA ILE A 891 0.17 -2.64 32.26
C ILE A 891 -0.13 -1.77 33.48
N ASP A 892 0.67 -0.74 33.62
CA ASP A 892 0.52 0.28 34.66
C ASP A 892 0.56 1.66 34.01
N PRO A 893 -0.58 2.36 33.87
CA PRO A 893 -0.64 3.68 33.25
C PRO A 893 0.22 4.73 33.96
N ALA A 894 0.52 4.54 35.24
CA ALA A 894 1.40 5.44 35.99
C ALA A 894 2.85 5.33 35.60
N LYS A 895 3.27 4.20 35.01
CA LYS A 895 4.63 3.95 34.51
C LYS A 895 4.80 4.26 33.04
N MET A 896 3.74 4.68 32.35
CA MET A 896 3.83 5.04 30.94
C MET A 896 4.39 6.43 30.74
N THR A 897 5.36 6.55 29.85
CA THR A 897 5.79 7.85 29.30
C THR A 897 4.81 8.31 28.26
N PHE A 898 4.37 9.57 28.38
CA PHE A 898 3.46 10.23 27.44
C PHE A 898 4.16 11.39 26.73
N VAL A 899 4.04 11.45 25.44
CA VAL A 899 4.52 12.55 24.59
C VAL A 899 3.34 13.06 23.77
N ILE A 900 3.12 14.36 23.84
CA ILE A 900 2.15 15.09 23.02
C ILE A 900 2.92 16.07 22.14
N VAL A 901 2.58 16.10 20.86
CA VAL A 901 3.15 17.04 19.89
C VAL A 901 2.01 17.74 19.16
N GLY A 902 1.97 19.05 19.21
CA GLY A 902 0.89 19.82 18.59
C GLY A 902 1.03 21.31 18.80
N ASP A 903 0.12 22.10 18.25
CA ASP A 903 0.09 23.56 18.44
C ASP A 903 -0.41 23.94 19.85
N ALA A 904 0.48 24.47 20.66
CA ALA A 904 0.18 24.85 22.04
C ALA A 904 -0.87 25.97 22.14
N LYS A 905 -0.92 26.88 21.17
CA LYS A 905 -1.87 28.00 21.15
C LYS A 905 -3.28 27.53 20.81
N LYS A 906 -3.40 26.54 19.93
CA LYS A 906 -4.68 25.92 19.58
C LYS A 906 -5.15 24.97 20.68
N GLY A 907 -4.23 24.32 21.38
CA GLY A 907 -4.53 23.44 22.51
C GLY A 907 -4.92 24.14 23.81
N ALA A 908 -4.66 25.44 23.92
CA ALA A 908 -5.01 26.25 25.08
C ALA A 908 -6.43 26.88 24.99
N LYS A 909 -7.11 26.72 23.88
CA LYS A 909 -8.51 27.13 23.67
C LYS A 909 -9.46 25.95 23.94
#